data_010808cbbff99a33edfffce5077d00ae
#
_entry.id   010808cbbff99a33edfffce5077d00ae
#
_cell.length_a   1.000
_cell.length_b   1.000
_cell.length_c   1.000
_cell.angle_alpha   90.00
_cell.angle_beta   90.00
_cell.angle_gamma   90.00
#
_symmetry.space_group_name_H-M   'P 1'
#
loop_
_entity.id
_entity.type
_entity.pdbx_description
1 polymer ?
#
loop_
_entity_poly.entity_id
_entity_poly.type
_entity_poly.pdbx_seq_one_letter_code
_entity_poly.pdbx_strand_id
1 'polypeptide(L)'
;MKERLKNFHHSAVFICLVLAIVLDVILETLGRHSLFKAISYVWNQPLIFLYNCSIIFFTLTLSLLMRKRIFGYCVISFAWLILGITNCIVLGFRITPFSAIDMLMARNTITIIDKYFDVWQIVLIAALLFVALAGIIILFIKSPTVTGNIYRTRTTVFIVATFFCVMLFTRIALNAQTISDNFANLATAYNNYGFVYCFSNSVVDVGIGQPSDYSQDKMLEIKDDLDSVGTTDSTIGEDKPNVIFVQLESFMDPSYVKYLTFSENPIPNFTKLKEECTSGFLTMPAIGAGTANSEFEVLTGFNVAYFGAGEYPYKTILGKQTIESMATQLKLDGYSTHAMHNHDGTFYDRYKVYKNMGFDTFTPMEYMYNLHHTQKNWEKDDVLTGEIMKTLTFTSSRDFIFTVSVQGHGRYPSQLDEENYSYPIKVAGTGDEALDTQWTYYCNQLHEMDEFIGALTERLKKFNEPVVLVMYGDHLPGFKLTDDDVENGNLYQTEYFVWSNKDNLPVEKEDIAAYQISTKVFDMLGFEKSYVQKFQSKYKPGDDNYDDELENIEYDMLYGQRYMYPDGWPYEPTNMRYGIEKISISHVEKGVYVPPVDETAQTASGDAAAGETDTETAVAEEPQPLNGYYIHGSNFNECTFVWMDDAFLSETIYVNRSTLFLPRDDAFEAGQEISIAQVGDDSIDFGVEDTIVYGGDPVDPDVLETNVGTESVISTTEATTEKSTQKQKSGAKSKASEKTTEN
;
A
#
# COMPACT_ATOMS: atom_id res chain seq x y z
N MET A 1 -29.85 -30.90 -42.91
CA MET A 1 -29.38 -30.91 -41.52
C MET A 1 -27.84 -31.09 -41.42
N LYS A 2 -27.25 -32.10 -42.07
CA LYS A 2 -25.79 -32.31 -42.07
C LYS A 2 -24.97 -31.14 -42.64
N GLU A 3 -25.41 -30.46 -43.73
CA GLU A 3 -24.75 -29.30 -44.28
C GLU A 3 -24.87 -28.05 -43.36
N ARG A 4 -26.02 -27.86 -42.67
CA ARG A 4 -26.17 -26.77 -41.69
C ARG A 4 -25.28 -26.99 -40.49
N LEU A 5 -25.12 -28.23 -40.01
CA LEU A 5 -24.21 -28.62 -38.94
C LEU A 5 -22.73 -28.41 -39.34
N LYS A 6 -22.38 -28.80 -40.58
CA LYS A 6 -21.02 -28.59 -41.11
C LYS A 6 -20.66 -27.10 -41.22
N ASN A 7 -21.63 -26.28 -41.67
CA ASN A 7 -21.46 -24.81 -41.75
C ASN A 7 -21.46 -24.16 -40.37
N PHE A 8 -22.11 -24.76 -39.36
CA PHE A 8 -22.06 -24.26 -37.97
C PHE A 8 -20.71 -24.53 -37.32
N HIS A 9 -20.12 -25.72 -37.51
CA HIS A 9 -18.77 -26.04 -37.00
C HIS A 9 -17.65 -25.13 -37.56
N HIS A 10 -17.86 -24.54 -38.71
CA HIS A 10 -16.96 -23.55 -39.29
C HIS A 10 -17.42 -22.10 -39.05
N SER A 11 -18.50 -21.89 -38.32
CA SER A 11 -18.97 -20.54 -38.02
C SER A 11 -18.06 -19.85 -37.02
N ALA A 12 -17.85 -18.55 -37.21
CA ALA A 12 -17.04 -17.74 -36.31
C ALA A 12 -17.57 -17.74 -34.85
N VAL A 13 -18.89 -17.88 -34.67
CA VAL A 13 -19.56 -17.98 -33.38
C VAL A 13 -19.22 -19.30 -32.66
N PHE A 14 -19.17 -20.40 -33.41
CA PHE A 14 -18.79 -21.72 -32.84
C PHE A 14 -17.33 -21.71 -32.35
N ILE A 15 -16.44 -21.02 -33.10
CA ILE A 15 -15.04 -20.85 -32.69
C ILE A 15 -14.98 -20.08 -31.37
N CYS A 16 -15.73 -18.96 -31.22
CA CYS A 16 -15.81 -18.22 -29.97
C CYS A 16 -16.27 -19.09 -28.80
N LEU A 17 -17.29 -19.95 -29.03
CA LEU A 17 -17.80 -20.83 -27.99
C LEU A 17 -16.77 -21.88 -27.54
N VAL A 18 -16.11 -22.54 -28.48
CA VAL A 18 -15.08 -23.54 -28.17
C VAL A 18 -13.90 -22.90 -27.46
N LEU A 19 -13.44 -21.73 -27.95
CA LEU A 19 -12.35 -21.00 -27.31
C LEU A 19 -12.73 -20.54 -25.88
N ALA A 20 -13.96 -20.10 -25.64
CA ALA A 20 -14.41 -19.71 -24.32
C ALA A 20 -14.34 -20.87 -23.33
N ILE A 21 -14.82 -22.05 -23.70
CA ILE A 21 -14.78 -23.25 -22.85
C ILE A 21 -13.32 -23.66 -22.57
N VAL A 22 -12.48 -23.69 -23.60
CA VAL A 22 -11.06 -24.08 -23.45
C VAL A 22 -10.30 -23.09 -22.56
N LEU A 23 -10.51 -21.79 -22.78
CA LEU A 23 -9.88 -20.75 -21.97
C LEU A 23 -10.29 -20.84 -20.51
N ASP A 24 -11.59 -20.99 -20.22
CA ASP A 24 -12.07 -21.06 -18.86
C ASP A 24 -11.50 -22.27 -18.10
N VAL A 25 -11.43 -23.44 -18.74
CA VAL A 25 -10.76 -24.62 -18.16
C VAL A 25 -9.28 -24.35 -17.87
N ILE A 26 -8.58 -23.63 -18.76
CA ILE A 26 -7.17 -23.26 -18.54
C ILE A 26 -7.06 -22.29 -17.36
N LEU A 27 -7.89 -21.25 -17.31
CA LEU A 27 -7.89 -20.25 -16.25
C LEU A 27 -8.18 -20.87 -14.87
N GLU A 28 -9.16 -21.77 -14.79
CA GLU A 28 -9.47 -22.51 -13.57
C GLU A 28 -8.34 -23.49 -13.18
N THR A 29 -7.64 -24.07 -14.16
CA THR A 29 -6.46 -24.90 -13.89
C THR A 29 -5.32 -24.09 -13.30
N LEU A 30 -5.07 -22.90 -13.83
CA LEU A 30 -4.06 -21.98 -13.34
C LEU A 30 -4.41 -21.47 -11.91
N GLY A 31 -5.64 -20.98 -11.70
CA GLY A 31 -6.06 -20.45 -10.41
C GLY A 31 -6.11 -21.49 -9.28
N ARG A 32 -6.38 -22.76 -9.62
CA ARG A 32 -6.42 -23.86 -8.64
C ARG A 32 -5.12 -24.65 -8.55
N HIS A 33 -4.08 -24.27 -9.30
CA HIS A 33 -2.80 -24.99 -9.43
C HIS A 33 -2.97 -26.50 -9.71
N SER A 34 -4.10 -26.93 -10.30
CA SER A 34 -4.42 -28.33 -10.52
C SER A 34 -5.51 -28.53 -11.56
N LEU A 35 -5.22 -29.29 -12.61
CA LEU A 35 -6.21 -29.71 -13.60
C LEU A 35 -7.33 -30.56 -12.98
N PHE A 36 -6.99 -31.41 -12.01
CA PHE A 36 -8.02 -32.26 -11.34
C PHE A 36 -9.00 -31.43 -10.53
N LYS A 37 -8.51 -30.40 -9.80
CA LYS A 37 -9.36 -29.47 -9.06
C LYS A 37 -10.24 -28.65 -10.02
N ALA A 38 -9.72 -28.22 -11.17
CA ALA A 38 -10.49 -27.52 -12.19
C ALA A 38 -11.62 -28.41 -12.77
N ILE A 39 -11.32 -29.65 -13.10
CA ILE A 39 -12.34 -30.61 -13.58
C ILE A 39 -13.41 -30.89 -12.49
N SER A 40 -12.98 -31.03 -11.24
CA SER A 40 -13.90 -31.18 -10.11
C SER A 40 -14.83 -29.97 -9.97
N TYR A 41 -14.30 -28.75 -10.11
CA TYR A 41 -15.10 -27.53 -10.11
C TYR A 41 -16.13 -27.51 -11.25
N VAL A 42 -15.73 -27.82 -12.48
CA VAL A 42 -16.63 -27.89 -13.63
C VAL A 42 -17.77 -28.88 -13.37
N TRP A 43 -17.48 -30.03 -12.70
CA TRP A 43 -18.47 -31.06 -12.39
C TRP A 43 -19.40 -30.65 -11.26
N ASN A 44 -18.87 -30.04 -10.21
CA ASN A 44 -19.65 -29.68 -9.02
C ASN A 44 -20.43 -28.36 -9.20
N GLN A 45 -19.91 -27.42 -10.02
CA GLN A 45 -20.50 -26.11 -10.27
C GLN A 45 -20.75 -25.83 -11.76
N PRO A 46 -21.46 -26.69 -12.49
CA PRO A 46 -21.57 -26.61 -13.96
C PRO A 46 -22.26 -25.32 -14.45
N LEU A 47 -23.22 -24.78 -13.69
CA LEU A 47 -23.92 -23.54 -14.05
C LEU A 47 -23.01 -22.32 -13.93
N ILE A 48 -22.21 -22.26 -12.88
CA ILE A 48 -21.24 -21.17 -12.65
C ILE A 48 -20.14 -21.23 -13.70
N PHE A 49 -19.60 -22.41 -13.99
CA PHE A 49 -18.65 -22.61 -15.08
C PHE A 49 -19.20 -22.14 -16.43
N LEU A 50 -20.43 -22.50 -16.79
CA LEU A 50 -21.07 -22.04 -18.03
C LEU A 50 -21.28 -20.52 -18.04
N TYR A 51 -21.55 -19.94 -16.89
CA TYR A 51 -21.66 -18.50 -16.75
C TYR A 51 -20.30 -17.81 -16.98
N ASN A 52 -19.20 -18.31 -16.38
CA ASN A 52 -17.83 -17.85 -16.68
C ASN A 52 -17.48 -17.96 -18.17
N CYS A 53 -17.77 -19.10 -18.78
CA CYS A 53 -17.64 -19.27 -20.24
C CYS A 53 -18.44 -18.22 -21.03
N SER A 54 -19.63 -17.78 -20.55
CA SER A 54 -20.45 -16.79 -21.24
C SER A 54 -19.80 -15.39 -21.23
N ILE A 55 -19.08 -15.02 -20.18
CA ILE A 55 -18.31 -13.78 -20.09
C ILE A 55 -17.16 -13.79 -21.09
N ILE A 56 -16.36 -14.87 -21.12
CA ILE A 56 -15.27 -15.01 -22.09
C ILE A 56 -15.84 -15.02 -23.52
N PHE A 57 -16.94 -15.73 -23.74
CA PHE A 57 -17.62 -15.78 -25.05
C PHE A 57 -18.02 -14.38 -25.51
N PHE A 58 -18.62 -13.56 -24.63
CA PHE A 58 -18.98 -12.17 -24.93
C PHE A 58 -17.74 -11.41 -25.41
N THR A 59 -16.63 -11.45 -24.67
CA THR A 59 -15.39 -10.72 -25.05
C THR A 59 -14.85 -11.20 -26.42
N LEU A 60 -14.86 -12.51 -26.67
CA LEU A 60 -14.43 -13.08 -27.95
C LEU A 60 -15.32 -12.65 -29.14
N THR A 61 -16.63 -12.41 -28.91
CA THR A 61 -17.52 -11.96 -29.98
C THR A 61 -17.16 -10.57 -30.51
N LEU A 62 -16.43 -9.73 -29.76
CA LEU A 62 -15.92 -8.44 -30.21
C LEU A 62 -15.01 -8.60 -31.44
N SER A 63 -14.30 -9.73 -31.55
CA SER A 63 -13.46 -10.05 -32.72
C SER A 63 -14.26 -10.19 -34.03
N LEU A 64 -15.57 -10.43 -33.95
CA LEU A 64 -16.45 -10.57 -35.11
C LEU A 64 -16.59 -9.25 -35.90
N LEU A 65 -16.35 -8.10 -35.26
CA LEU A 65 -16.33 -6.78 -35.89
C LEU A 65 -15.04 -6.52 -36.68
N MET A 66 -14.01 -7.34 -36.44
CA MET A 66 -12.70 -7.16 -37.05
C MET A 66 -12.61 -7.93 -38.39
N ARG A 67 -11.91 -7.37 -39.39
CA ARG A 67 -11.58 -8.10 -40.60
C ARG A 67 -10.55 -9.20 -40.36
N LYS A 68 -9.65 -9.01 -39.41
CA LYS A 68 -8.62 -9.98 -38.97
C LYS A 68 -9.09 -10.74 -37.75
N ARG A 69 -10.13 -11.56 -37.87
CA ARG A 69 -10.78 -12.25 -36.76
C ARG A 69 -9.84 -13.15 -35.96
N ILE A 70 -8.92 -13.86 -36.66
CA ILE A 70 -7.94 -14.71 -35.97
C ILE A 70 -7.06 -13.89 -35.05
N PHE A 71 -6.59 -12.74 -35.52
CA PHE A 71 -5.85 -11.79 -34.66
C PHE A 71 -6.69 -11.39 -33.44
N GLY A 72 -7.96 -11.02 -33.63
CA GLY A 72 -8.85 -10.66 -32.52
C GLY A 72 -9.03 -11.79 -31.50
N TYR A 73 -9.26 -13.01 -31.95
CA TYR A 73 -9.36 -14.18 -31.06
C TYR A 73 -8.06 -14.39 -30.27
N CYS A 74 -6.91 -14.33 -30.94
CA CYS A 74 -5.62 -14.52 -30.26
C CYS A 74 -5.34 -13.43 -29.25
N VAL A 75 -5.61 -12.15 -29.55
CA VAL A 75 -5.36 -11.03 -28.62
C VAL A 75 -6.26 -11.15 -27.39
N ILE A 76 -7.55 -11.42 -27.57
CA ILE A 76 -8.49 -11.56 -26.44
C ILE A 76 -8.15 -12.80 -25.61
N SER A 77 -7.84 -13.93 -26.25
CA SER A 77 -7.40 -15.13 -25.54
C SER A 77 -6.12 -14.90 -24.76
N PHE A 78 -5.16 -14.17 -25.35
CA PHE A 78 -3.89 -13.81 -24.71
C PHE A 78 -4.10 -12.89 -23.51
N ALA A 79 -5.02 -11.91 -23.61
CA ALA A 79 -5.36 -11.05 -22.49
C ALA A 79 -5.90 -11.86 -21.30
N TRP A 80 -6.85 -12.77 -21.53
CA TRP A 80 -7.34 -13.66 -20.47
C TRP A 80 -6.24 -14.56 -19.89
N LEU A 81 -5.36 -15.10 -20.75
CA LEU A 81 -4.24 -15.93 -20.29
C LEU A 81 -3.23 -15.14 -19.44
N ILE A 82 -2.92 -13.91 -19.81
CA ILE A 82 -2.06 -13.04 -18.96
C ILE A 82 -2.70 -12.87 -17.58
N LEU A 83 -3.97 -12.49 -17.52
CA LEU A 83 -4.68 -12.32 -16.25
C LEU A 83 -4.66 -13.61 -15.41
N GLY A 84 -4.92 -14.76 -16.03
CA GLY A 84 -4.88 -16.05 -15.35
C GLY A 84 -3.49 -16.48 -14.90
N ILE A 85 -2.45 -16.20 -15.69
CA ILE A 85 -1.05 -16.45 -15.30
C ILE A 85 -0.65 -15.52 -14.15
N THR A 86 -1.02 -14.24 -14.22
CA THR A 86 -0.78 -13.30 -13.12
C THR A 86 -1.45 -13.79 -11.83
N ASN A 87 -2.72 -14.21 -11.89
CA ASN A 87 -3.40 -14.79 -10.75
C ASN A 87 -2.69 -16.04 -10.20
N CYS A 88 -2.23 -16.93 -11.09
CA CYS A 88 -1.46 -18.12 -10.69
C CYS A 88 -0.16 -17.75 -9.96
N ILE A 89 0.55 -16.74 -10.44
CA ILE A 89 1.78 -16.23 -9.81
C ILE A 89 1.46 -15.61 -8.46
N VAL A 90 0.47 -14.72 -8.39
CA VAL A 90 0.03 -14.04 -7.15
C VAL A 90 -0.35 -15.05 -6.07
N LEU A 91 -1.12 -16.08 -6.41
CA LEU A 91 -1.49 -17.18 -5.51
C LEU A 91 -0.27 -18.07 -5.10
N GLY A 92 0.87 -17.87 -5.73
CA GLY A 92 2.16 -18.43 -5.29
C GLY A 92 2.77 -17.70 -4.10
N PHE A 93 2.42 -16.43 -3.91
CA PHE A 93 2.98 -15.53 -2.91
C PHE A 93 2.01 -15.16 -1.78
N ARG A 94 0.71 -15.12 -2.06
CA ARG A 94 -0.33 -14.78 -1.09
C ARG A 94 -1.57 -15.67 -1.27
N ILE A 95 -2.43 -15.70 -0.26
CA ILE A 95 -3.70 -16.47 -0.31
C ILE A 95 -4.74 -15.73 -1.16
N THR A 96 -4.71 -14.40 -1.15
CA THR A 96 -5.70 -13.56 -1.85
C THR A 96 -5.47 -13.59 -3.36
N PRO A 97 -6.49 -13.92 -4.18
CA PRO A 97 -6.38 -13.93 -5.64
C PRO A 97 -6.16 -12.54 -6.25
N PHE A 98 -5.70 -12.53 -7.49
CA PHE A 98 -5.51 -11.32 -8.29
C PHE A 98 -6.86 -10.69 -8.68
N SER A 99 -7.05 -9.42 -8.36
CA SER A 99 -8.23 -8.62 -8.70
C SER A 99 -7.90 -7.45 -9.62
N ALA A 100 -8.90 -6.76 -10.14
CA ALA A 100 -8.66 -5.58 -10.99
C ALA A 100 -8.00 -4.42 -10.25
N ILE A 101 -8.21 -4.31 -8.95
CA ILE A 101 -7.61 -3.28 -8.09
C ILE A 101 -6.08 -3.46 -7.99
N ASP A 102 -5.59 -4.71 -8.00
CA ASP A 102 -4.14 -4.97 -8.04
C ASP A 102 -3.45 -4.33 -9.26
N MET A 103 -4.19 -4.07 -10.34
CA MET A 103 -3.65 -3.35 -11.50
C MET A 103 -3.32 -1.88 -11.17
N LEU A 104 -4.04 -1.28 -10.23
CA LEU A 104 -3.72 0.07 -9.72
C LEU A 104 -2.47 0.07 -8.85
N MET A 105 -2.13 -1.10 -8.27
CA MET A 105 -0.91 -1.31 -7.48
C MET A 105 0.32 -1.65 -8.34
N ALA A 106 0.18 -1.78 -9.67
CA ALA A 106 1.25 -2.25 -10.54
C ALA A 106 2.53 -1.39 -10.41
N ARG A 107 2.42 -0.07 -10.22
CA ARG A 107 3.58 0.80 -10.01
C ARG A 107 4.29 0.43 -8.70
N ASN A 108 3.56 0.36 -7.60
CA ASN A 108 4.11 -0.01 -6.28
C ASN A 108 4.72 -1.44 -6.30
N THR A 109 4.13 -2.37 -7.07
CA THR A 109 4.69 -3.72 -7.22
C THR A 109 6.02 -3.72 -7.96
N ILE A 110 6.23 -2.79 -8.90
CA ILE A 110 7.48 -2.69 -9.65
C ILE A 110 8.63 -2.24 -8.73
N THR A 111 8.39 -1.35 -7.76
CA THR A 111 9.43 -0.86 -6.84
C THR A 111 9.97 -1.94 -5.89
N ILE A 112 9.17 -2.97 -5.61
CA ILE A 112 9.56 -4.08 -4.71
C ILE A 112 9.82 -5.41 -5.46
N ILE A 113 9.90 -5.37 -6.80
CA ILE A 113 9.99 -6.60 -7.62
C ILE A 113 11.25 -7.41 -7.35
N ASP A 114 12.35 -6.74 -7.01
CA ASP A 114 13.64 -7.33 -6.67
C ASP A 114 13.61 -8.10 -5.34
N LYS A 115 12.71 -7.72 -4.41
CA LYS A 115 12.48 -8.44 -3.15
C LYS A 115 11.80 -9.82 -3.37
N TYR A 116 11.09 -9.98 -4.52
CA TYR A 116 10.33 -11.19 -4.88
C TYR A 116 11.00 -12.05 -5.94
N PHE A 117 11.76 -11.45 -6.87
CA PHE A 117 12.36 -12.13 -8.02
C PHE A 117 13.84 -11.82 -8.13
N ASP A 118 14.63 -12.84 -8.43
CA ASP A 118 16.03 -12.65 -8.76
C ASP A 118 16.20 -11.92 -10.10
N VAL A 119 17.29 -11.21 -10.29
CA VAL A 119 17.57 -10.42 -11.51
C VAL A 119 17.39 -11.24 -12.78
N TRP A 120 17.86 -12.51 -12.80
CA TRP A 120 17.70 -13.38 -13.96
C TRP A 120 16.24 -13.71 -14.27
N GLN A 121 15.36 -13.80 -13.25
CA GLN A 121 13.93 -14.03 -13.42
C GLN A 121 13.25 -12.79 -14.00
N ILE A 122 13.62 -11.60 -13.53
CA ILE A 122 13.15 -10.31 -14.07
C ILE A 122 13.53 -10.17 -15.56
N VAL A 123 14.79 -10.45 -15.91
CA VAL A 123 15.26 -10.43 -17.30
C VAL A 123 14.50 -11.45 -18.15
N LEU A 124 14.24 -12.64 -17.64
CA LEU A 124 13.46 -13.66 -18.35
C LEU A 124 12.02 -13.19 -18.59
N ILE A 125 11.35 -12.62 -17.59
CA ILE A 125 9.99 -12.07 -17.71
C ILE A 125 9.96 -10.97 -18.78
N ALA A 126 10.90 -10.03 -18.74
CA ALA A 126 11.01 -8.96 -19.73
C ALA A 126 11.23 -9.50 -21.16
N ALA A 127 12.09 -10.50 -21.32
CA ALA A 127 12.33 -11.16 -22.61
C ALA A 127 11.07 -11.88 -23.11
N LEU A 128 10.32 -12.58 -22.26
CA LEU A 128 9.07 -13.24 -22.63
C LEU A 128 8.00 -12.23 -23.04
N LEU A 129 7.88 -11.10 -22.34
CA LEU A 129 6.97 -10.01 -22.70
C LEU A 129 7.34 -9.39 -24.08
N PHE A 130 8.64 -9.19 -24.33
CA PHE A 130 9.11 -8.71 -25.61
C PHE A 130 8.79 -9.68 -26.77
N VAL A 131 9.02 -10.98 -26.55
CA VAL A 131 8.69 -12.05 -27.54
C VAL A 131 7.18 -12.09 -27.79
N ALA A 132 6.37 -11.96 -26.73
CA ALA A 132 4.91 -11.93 -26.84
C ALA A 132 4.44 -10.72 -27.66
N LEU A 133 4.98 -9.53 -27.39
CA LEU A 133 4.66 -8.31 -28.15
C LEU A 133 5.06 -8.43 -29.62
N ALA A 134 6.26 -8.94 -29.91
CA ALA A 134 6.71 -9.22 -31.26
C ALA A 134 5.79 -10.24 -31.96
N GLY A 135 5.37 -11.29 -31.23
CA GLY A 135 4.40 -12.28 -31.70
C GLY A 135 3.06 -11.66 -32.08
N ILE A 136 2.53 -10.76 -31.26
CA ILE A 136 1.28 -10.01 -31.52
C ILE A 136 1.42 -9.18 -32.80
N ILE A 137 2.54 -8.48 -33.00
CA ILE A 137 2.80 -7.67 -34.18
C ILE A 137 2.87 -8.57 -35.44
N ILE A 138 3.61 -9.67 -35.37
CA ILE A 138 3.72 -10.65 -36.49
C ILE A 138 2.35 -11.24 -36.80
N LEU A 139 1.58 -11.60 -35.79
CA LEU A 139 0.23 -12.12 -35.91
C LEU A 139 -0.70 -11.10 -36.57
N PHE A 140 -0.61 -9.81 -36.21
CA PHE A 140 -1.36 -8.75 -36.86
C PHE A 140 -1.02 -8.64 -38.36
N ILE A 141 0.27 -8.69 -38.72
CA ILE A 141 0.74 -8.58 -40.11
C ILE A 141 0.26 -9.80 -40.93
N LYS A 142 0.47 -11.01 -40.40
CA LYS A 142 0.24 -12.28 -41.13
C LYS A 142 -1.20 -12.80 -41.04
N SER A 143 -2.05 -12.27 -40.17
CA SER A 143 -3.43 -12.77 -39.96
C SER A 143 -4.24 -12.58 -41.25
N PRO A 144 -4.94 -13.63 -41.73
CA PRO A 144 -5.79 -13.56 -42.89
C PRO A 144 -6.97 -12.60 -42.66
N THR A 145 -7.31 -11.89 -43.72
CA THR A 145 -8.47 -10.99 -43.74
C THR A 145 -9.70 -11.69 -44.27
N VAL A 146 -10.83 -11.52 -43.62
CA VAL A 146 -12.14 -11.99 -44.13
C VAL A 146 -12.49 -11.17 -45.39
N THR A 147 -12.64 -11.83 -46.51
CA THR A 147 -12.92 -11.23 -47.85
C THR A 147 -14.38 -10.92 -48.08
N GLY A 148 -15.31 -11.42 -47.24
CA GLY A 148 -16.76 -11.19 -47.35
C GLY A 148 -17.24 -9.92 -46.63
N ASN A 149 -18.52 -9.58 -46.84
CA ASN A 149 -19.17 -8.50 -46.11
C ASN A 149 -19.25 -8.85 -44.61
N ILE A 150 -18.63 -8.00 -43.77
CA ILE A 150 -18.89 -8.00 -42.35
C ILE A 150 -20.21 -7.23 -42.16
N TYR A 151 -21.31 -7.90 -41.95
CA TYR A 151 -22.60 -7.28 -41.69
C TYR A 151 -22.56 -6.59 -40.31
N ARG A 152 -21.83 -5.46 -40.25
CA ARG A 152 -21.52 -4.75 -39.01
C ARG A 152 -22.74 -4.54 -38.12
N THR A 153 -23.84 -4.05 -38.68
CA THR A 153 -25.08 -3.83 -37.90
C THR A 153 -25.59 -5.13 -37.27
N ARG A 154 -25.65 -6.22 -38.01
CA ARG A 154 -26.12 -7.51 -37.47
C ARG A 154 -25.16 -8.05 -36.41
N THR A 155 -23.86 -7.92 -36.66
CA THR A 155 -22.82 -8.32 -35.71
C THR A 155 -22.87 -7.48 -34.44
N THR A 156 -23.04 -6.16 -34.54
CA THR A 156 -23.19 -5.28 -33.36
C THR A 156 -24.46 -5.63 -32.59
N VAL A 157 -25.61 -5.83 -33.26
CA VAL A 157 -26.85 -6.26 -32.59
C VAL A 157 -26.64 -7.59 -31.86
N PHE A 158 -25.93 -8.56 -32.48
CA PHE A 158 -25.62 -9.85 -31.83
C PHE A 158 -24.75 -9.64 -30.58
N ILE A 159 -23.70 -8.83 -30.65
CA ILE A 159 -22.81 -8.53 -29.51
C ILE A 159 -23.57 -7.86 -28.37
N VAL A 160 -24.38 -6.84 -28.70
CA VAL A 160 -25.23 -6.14 -27.74
C VAL A 160 -26.24 -7.10 -27.11
N ALA A 161 -26.88 -7.95 -27.89
CA ALA A 161 -27.79 -8.96 -27.37
C ALA A 161 -27.06 -9.97 -26.44
N THR A 162 -25.85 -10.39 -26.80
CA THR A 162 -24.99 -11.26 -25.96
C THR A 162 -24.66 -10.56 -24.62
N PHE A 163 -24.29 -9.28 -24.66
CA PHE A 163 -24.04 -8.47 -23.48
C PHE A 163 -25.26 -8.44 -22.55
N PHE A 164 -26.43 -8.09 -23.08
CA PHE A 164 -27.67 -8.06 -22.28
C PHE A 164 -28.08 -9.44 -21.75
N CYS A 165 -27.77 -10.52 -22.49
CA CYS A 165 -27.97 -11.88 -21.99
C CYS A 165 -27.06 -12.17 -20.80
N VAL A 166 -25.76 -11.82 -20.87
CA VAL A 166 -24.84 -12.00 -19.74
C VAL A 166 -25.33 -11.20 -18.54
N MET A 167 -25.69 -9.91 -18.71
CA MET A 167 -26.21 -9.06 -17.63
C MET A 167 -27.51 -9.63 -17.02
N LEU A 168 -28.41 -10.17 -17.84
CA LEU A 168 -29.63 -10.81 -17.36
C LEU A 168 -29.33 -12.08 -16.56
N PHE A 169 -28.40 -12.90 -17.01
CA PHE A 169 -27.97 -14.09 -16.28
C PHE A 169 -27.29 -13.71 -14.95
N THR A 170 -26.45 -12.67 -14.94
CA THR A 170 -25.85 -12.13 -13.70
C THR A 170 -26.95 -11.78 -12.69
N ARG A 171 -27.93 -10.99 -13.13
CA ARG A 171 -29.02 -10.54 -12.25
C ARG A 171 -29.88 -11.69 -11.74
N ILE A 172 -30.16 -12.71 -12.57
CA ILE A 172 -30.87 -13.90 -12.15
C ILE A 172 -30.06 -14.71 -11.14
N ALA A 173 -28.74 -14.87 -11.37
CA ALA A 173 -27.85 -15.63 -10.50
C ALA A 173 -27.66 -14.95 -9.14
N LEU A 174 -27.55 -13.61 -9.08
CA LEU A 174 -27.53 -12.82 -7.85
C LEU A 174 -28.85 -12.96 -7.09
N ASN A 175 -30.00 -12.75 -7.73
CA ASN A 175 -31.32 -12.88 -7.10
C ASN A 175 -31.59 -14.31 -6.59
N ALA A 176 -31.02 -15.32 -7.24
CA ALA A 176 -31.12 -16.72 -6.82
C ALA A 176 -30.05 -17.10 -5.78
N GLN A 177 -29.21 -16.15 -5.35
CA GLN A 177 -28.07 -16.39 -4.44
C GLN A 177 -27.12 -17.51 -4.91
N THR A 178 -27.05 -17.73 -6.22
CA THR A 178 -26.14 -18.72 -6.81
C THR A 178 -24.70 -18.15 -6.91
N ILE A 179 -24.60 -16.84 -7.09
CA ILE A 179 -23.38 -16.05 -6.98
C ILE A 179 -23.64 -14.87 -6.05
N SER A 180 -22.56 -14.29 -5.49
CA SER A 180 -22.60 -13.04 -4.74
C SER A 180 -21.78 -11.99 -5.47
N ASP A 181 -22.10 -10.73 -5.33
CA ASP A 181 -21.30 -9.57 -5.71
C ASP A 181 -20.48 -9.05 -4.54
N ASN A 182 -20.94 -9.22 -3.32
CA ASN A 182 -20.16 -8.96 -2.12
C ASN A 182 -19.31 -10.19 -1.77
N PHE A 183 -17.99 -10.02 -1.71
CA PHE A 183 -17.00 -11.06 -1.44
C PHE A 183 -16.36 -10.87 -0.07
N ALA A 184 -17.06 -11.16 0.99
CA ALA A 184 -16.52 -11.11 2.36
C ALA A 184 -15.17 -11.86 2.48
N ASN A 185 -14.97 -12.92 1.70
CA ASN A 185 -13.70 -13.64 1.55
C ASN A 185 -13.40 -13.84 0.07
N LEU A 186 -12.40 -13.10 -0.43
CA LEU A 186 -12.03 -13.11 -1.84
C LEU A 186 -11.55 -14.49 -2.31
N ALA A 187 -10.74 -15.19 -1.51
CA ALA A 187 -10.23 -16.52 -1.85
C ALA A 187 -11.37 -17.54 -1.96
N THR A 188 -12.32 -17.50 -1.03
CA THR A 188 -13.52 -18.35 -1.06
C THR A 188 -14.40 -18.01 -2.25
N ALA A 189 -14.60 -16.73 -2.57
CA ALA A 189 -15.37 -16.30 -3.73
C ALA A 189 -14.78 -16.84 -5.04
N TYR A 190 -13.46 -16.70 -5.25
CA TYR A 190 -12.79 -17.25 -6.44
C TYR A 190 -12.86 -18.77 -6.51
N ASN A 191 -12.79 -19.47 -5.39
CA ASN A 191 -12.99 -20.92 -5.35
C ASN A 191 -14.41 -21.33 -5.73
N ASN A 192 -15.43 -20.60 -5.27
CA ASN A 192 -16.83 -20.95 -5.48
C ASN A 192 -17.34 -20.47 -6.84
N TYR A 193 -17.00 -19.25 -7.24
CA TYR A 193 -17.60 -18.59 -8.42
C TYR A 193 -16.68 -18.55 -9.65
N GLY A 194 -15.41 -18.93 -9.50
CA GLY A 194 -14.42 -18.98 -10.58
C GLY A 194 -13.74 -17.64 -10.87
N PHE A 195 -12.54 -17.73 -11.48
CA PHE A 195 -11.67 -16.59 -11.74
C PHE A 195 -12.34 -15.52 -12.63
N VAL A 196 -12.99 -15.96 -13.73
CA VAL A 196 -13.49 -15.02 -14.75
C VAL A 196 -14.58 -14.12 -14.21
N TYR A 197 -15.53 -14.66 -13.45
CA TYR A 197 -16.58 -13.85 -12.83
C TYR A 197 -16.00 -12.92 -11.78
N CYS A 198 -15.25 -13.44 -10.82
CA CYS A 198 -14.74 -12.63 -9.71
C CYS A 198 -13.82 -11.51 -10.19
N PHE A 199 -12.92 -11.78 -11.14
CA PHE A 199 -12.10 -10.74 -11.74
C PHE A 199 -12.94 -9.71 -12.52
N SER A 200 -13.96 -10.16 -13.28
CA SER A 200 -14.83 -9.24 -14.01
C SER A 200 -15.67 -8.37 -13.06
N ASN A 201 -16.11 -8.93 -11.93
CA ASN A 201 -16.83 -8.21 -10.89
C ASN A 201 -15.93 -7.11 -10.30
N SER A 202 -14.68 -7.41 -9.94
CA SER A 202 -13.75 -6.42 -9.39
C SER A 202 -13.39 -5.26 -10.35
N VAL A 203 -13.69 -5.40 -11.67
CA VAL A 203 -13.54 -4.30 -12.64
C VAL A 203 -14.71 -3.32 -12.58
N VAL A 204 -15.93 -3.80 -12.31
CA VAL A 204 -17.16 -2.99 -12.42
C VAL A 204 -17.76 -2.60 -11.09
N ASP A 205 -17.47 -3.36 -10.05
CA ASP A 205 -17.96 -3.16 -8.70
C ASP A 205 -16.84 -2.48 -7.88
N VAL A 206 -16.93 -1.17 -7.78
CA VAL A 206 -15.96 -0.31 -7.09
C VAL A 206 -16.71 0.64 -6.17
N GLY A 207 -16.24 0.75 -4.93
CA GLY A 207 -16.88 1.54 -3.89
C GLY A 207 -18.03 0.80 -3.21
N ILE A 208 -18.77 1.52 -2.40
CA ILE A 208 -19.95 1.01 -1.70
C ILE A 208 -21.18 1.26 -2.57
N GLY A 209 -21.94 0.20 -2.87
CA GLY A 209 -23.23 0.31 -3.57
C GLY A 209 -24.24 1.08 -2.74
N GLN A 210 -25.17 1.82 -3.38
CA GLN A 210 -26.21 2.50 -2.63
C GLN A 210 -27.15 1.50 -1.95
N PRO A 211 -27.25 1.49 -0.60
CA PRO A 211 -28.19 0.64 0.11
C PRO A 211 -29.63 0.89 -0.32
N SER A 212 -30.45 -0.14 -0.33
CA SER A 212 -31.82 -0.10 -0.90
C SER A 212 -32.78 0.80 -0.11
N ASP A 213 -32.53 1.01 1.17
CA ASP A 213 -33.30 1.84 2.10
C ASP A 213 -32.65 3.20 2.38
N TYR A 214 -31.53 3.51 1.73
CA TYR A 214 -30.83 4.77 1.89
C TYR A 214 -31.74 5.95 1.49
N SER A 215 -31.96 6.85 2.43
CA SER A 215 -32.77 8.05 2.26
C SER A 215 -32.37 9.12 3.28
N GLN A 216 -32.73 10.39 3.00
CA GLN A 216 -32.51 11.48 3.95
C GLN A 216 -33.18 11.23 5.29
N ASP A 217 -34.43 10.76 5.28
CA ASP A 217 -35.20 10.52 6.51
C ASP A 217 -34.52 9.43 7.35
N LYS A 218 -34.06 8.33 6.73
CA LYS A 218 -33.33 7.25 7.42
C LYS A 218 -32.02 7.75 8.05
N MET A 219 -31.23 8.52 7.29
CA MET A 219 -29.94 9.02 7.79
C MET A 219 -30.12 10.04 8.93
N LEU A 220 -31.15 10.88 8.87
CA LEU A 220 -31.47 11.80 9.97
C LEU A 220 -31.99 11.07 11.20
N GLU A 221 -32.77 9.99 11.04
CA GLU A 221 -33.20 9.13 12.14
C GLU A 221 -31.98 8.49 12.86
N ILE A 222 -31.06 7.90 12.09
CA ILE A 222 -29.79 7.34 12.64
C ILE A 222 -29.00 8.44 13.35
N LYS A 223 -28.84 9.62 12.73
CA LYS A 223 -28.14 10.75 13.33
C LYS A 223 -28.74 11.17 14.69
N ASP A 224 -30.05 11.40 14.73
CA ASP A 224 -30.77 11.84 15.95
C ASP A 224 -30.60 10.79 17.08
N ASP A 225 -30.60 9.50 16.72
CA ASP A 225 -30.35 8.41 17.65
C ASP A 225 -28.91 8.43 18.18
N LEU A 226 -27.91 8.68 17.34
CA LEU A 226 -26.51 8.76 17.69
C LEU A 226 -26.11 10.06 18.41
N ASP A 227 -26.82 11.16 18.19
CA ASP A 227 -26.62 12.41 18.95
C ASP A 227 -26.94 12.25 20.44
N SER A 228 -27.71 11.23 20.80
CA SER A 228 -27.96 10.87 22.19
C SER A 228 -26.78 10.17 22.89
N VAL A 229 -25.78 9.68 22.13
CA VAL A 229 -24.61 8.98 22.66
C VAL A 229 -23.60 10.01 23.14
N GLY A 230 -23.41 10.08 24.45
CA GLY A 230 -22.40 10.93 25.08
C GLY A 230 -21.01 10.27 25.13
N THR A 231 -20.06 10.98 25.71
CA THR A 231 -18.78 10.43 26.09
C THR A 231 -18.96 9.44 27.25
N THR A 232 -18.17 8.37 27.22
CA THR A 232 -18.08 7.44 28.36
C THR A 232 -17.31 8.09 29.52
N ASP A 233 -17.55 7.64 30.78
CA ASP A 233 -16.72 8.04 31.88
C ASP A 233 -15.28 7.55 31.63
N SER A 234 -14.34 8.48 31.63
CA SER A 234 -12.92 8.16 31.40
C SER A 234 -12.39 7.23 32.48
N THR A 235 -11.66 6.19 32.09
CA THR A 235 -10.92 5.31 33.02
C THR A 235 -9.57 5.90 33.43
N ILE A 236 -9.16 7.01 32.79
CA ILE A 236 -7.93 7.76 33.09
C ILE A 236 -8.26 9.06 33.82
N GLY A 237 -7.23 9.67 34.44
CA GLY A 237 -7.37 10.96 35.13
C GLY A 237 -7.73 12.13 34.20
N GLU A 238 -7.74 13.35 34.76
CA GLU A 238 -8.04 14.59 34.01
C GLU A 238 -6.96 14.91 32.91
N ASP A 239 -5.76 14.32 33.05
CA ASP A 239 -4.63 14.55 32.14
C ASP A 239 -4.68 13.57 30.95
N LYS A 240 -5.22 14.01 29.83
CA LYS A 240 -5.34 13.18 28.60
C LYS A 240 -3.96 12.64 28.16
N PRO A 241 -3.84 11.34 27.80
CA PRO A 241 -2.57 10.74 27.41
C PRO A 241 -2.19 11.07 25.96
N ASN A 242 -0.91 10.93 25.61
CA ASN A 242 -0.52 10.69 24.24
C ASN A 242 -1.04 9.32 23.81
N VAL A 243 -1.50 9.18 22.57
CA VAL A 243 -2.08 7.94 22.03
C VAL A 243 -1.22 7.43 20.90
N ILE A 244 -0.72 6.21 21.05
CA ILE A 244 0.15 5.58 20.07
C ILE A 244 -0.50 4.29 19.58
N PHE A 245 -0.70 4.17 18.27
CA PHE A 245 -1.09 2.94 17.60
C PHE A 245 0.08 2.44 16.77
N VAL A 246 0.42 1.16 16.91
CA VAL A 246 1.44 0.49 16.11
C VAL A 246 0.82 -0.72 15.44
N GLN A 247 0.71 -0.65 14.14
CA GLN A 247 0.33 -1.74 13.27
C GLN A 247 1.57 -2.54 12.89
N LEU A 248 1.64 -3.79 13.33
CA LEU A 248 2.77 -4.69 13.13
C LEU A 248 2.54 -5.54 11.87
N GLU A 249 3.43 -5.41 10.89
CA GLU A 249 3.37 -6.11 9.61
C GLU A 249 3.45 -7.63 9.78
N SER A 250 2.44 -8.33 9.25
CA SER A 250 2.36 -9.81 9.24
C SER A 250 2.55 -10.47 10.62
N PHE A 251 2.20 -9.77 11.72
CA PHE A 251 2.49 -10.20 13.08
C PHE A 251 1.38 -11.10 13.65
N MET A 252 1.77 -12.27 14.14
CA MET A 252 0.91 -13.20 14.86
C MET A 252 1.71 -13.97 15.92
N ASP A 253 1.05 -14.56 16.89
CA ASP A 253 1.66 -15.56 17.77
C ASP A 253 1.80 -16.89 16.99
N PRO A 254 3.02 -17.31 16.59
CA PRO A 254 3.19 -18.49 15.76
C PRO A 254 2.89 -19.79 16.53
N SER A 255 2.75 -19.74 17.86
CA SER A 255 2.36 -20.91 18.66
C SER A 255 0.91 -21.36 18.40
N TYR A 256 0.08 -20.53 17.75
CA TYR A 256 -1.25 -20.95 17.27
C TYR A 256 -1.21 -21.90 16.08
N VAL A 257 -0.08 -22.03 15.39
CA VAL A 257 0.07 -23.02 14.31
C VAL A 257 0.34 -24.39 14.93
N LYS A 258 -0.63 -25.29 14.90
CA LYS A 258 -0.73 -26.54 15.65
C LYS A 258 0.47 -27.50 15.48
N TYR A 259 1.12 -27.48 14.34
CA TYR A 259 2.19 -28.42 14.00
C TYR A 259 3.60 -27.85 14.22
N LEU A 260 3.73 -26.55 14.50
CA LEU A 260 5.05 -25.93 14.71
C LEU A 260 5.60 -26.21 16.11
N THR A 261 6.90 -26.34 16.19
CA THR A 261 7.68 -26.44 17.45
C THR A 261 8.82 -25.45 17.40
N PHE A 262 9.09 -24.80 18.53
CA PHE A 262 10.05 -23.70 18.65
C PHE A 262 11.13 -24.05 19.68
N SER A 263 12.37 -23.59 19.44
CA SER A 263 13.45 -23.71 20.44
C SER A 263 13.15 -22.86 21.70
N GLU A 264 12.50 -21.72 21.53
CA GLU A 264 12.04 -20.81 22.58
C GLU A 264 10.90 -19.95 22.06
N ASN A 265 10.20 -19.21 22.95
CA ASN A 265 9.11 -18.31 22.55
C ASN A 265 9.66 -17.18 21.67
N PRO A 266 9.19 -17.01 20.43
CA PRO A 266 9.66 -15.93 19.56
C PRO A 266 9.26 -14.52 20.01
N ILE A 267 8.15 -14.37 20.77
CA ILE A 267 7.54 -13.07 21.11
C ILE A 267 7.27 -12.94 22.63
N PRO A 268 8.28 -13.04 23.48
CA PRO A 268 8.08 -13.06 24.94
C PRO A 268 7.56 -11.74 25.51
N ASN A 269 7.92 -10.57 24.96
CA ASN A 269 7.43 -9.27 25.41
C ASN A 269 5.95 -9.08 25.07
N PHE A 270 5.56 -9.39 23.83
CA PHE A 270 4.17 -9.32 23.39
C PHE A 270 3.29 -10.30 24.17
N THR A 271 3.73 -11.54 24.36
CA THR A 271 3.04 -12.55 25.16
C THR A 271 2.75 -12.04 26.58
N LYS A 272 3.75 -11.45 27.23
CA LYS A 272 3.60 -10.87 28.58
C LYS A 272 2.62 -9.71 28.60
N LEU A 273 2.74 -8.76 27.67
CA LEU A 273 1.85 -7.60 27.59
C LEU A 273 0.39 -8.02 27.32
N LYS A 274 0.21 -9.00 26.43
CA LYS A 274 -1.11 -9.59 26.17
C LYS A 274 -1.74 -10.22 27.43
N GLU A 275 -0.95 -10.86 28.28
CA GLU A 275 -1.44 -11.42 29.55
C GLU A 275 -1.81 -10.34 30.58
N GLU A 276 -0.98 -9.31 30.70
CA GLU A 276 -1.07 -8.27 31.75
C GLU A 276 -2.05 -7.13 31.41
N CYS A 277 -2.42 -6.93 30.12
CA CYS A 277 -3.20 -5.79 29.64
C CYS A 277 -4.54 -6.21 29.03
N THR A 278 -5.38 -5.21 28.70
CA THR A 278 -6.53 -5.43 27.81
C THR A 278 -6.04 -5.95 26.47
N SER A 279 -6.61 -7.07 26.01
CA SER A 279 -6.19 -7.77 24.79
C SER A 279 -7.27 -8.72 24.29
N GLY A 280 -7.07 -9.30 23.13
CA GLY A 280 -7.93 -10.31 22.51
C GLY A 280 -7.51 -10.55 21.07
N PHE A 281 -8.33 -11.27 20.34
CA PHE A 281 -8.21 -11.36 18.90
C PHE A 281 -8.81 -10.14 18.22
N LEU A 282 -8.15 -9.73 17.12
CA LEU A 282 -8.60 -8.68 16.23
C LEU A 282 -8.90 -9.30 14.86
N THR A 283 -10.17 -9.33 14.47
CA THR A 283 -10.55 -9.85 13.15
C THR A 283 -10.24 -8.79 12.10
N MET A 284 -9.29 -9.11 11.21
CA MET A 284 -8.74 -8.23 10.18
C MET A 284 -9.46 -8.42 8.84
N PRO A 285 -9.47 -7.42 7.96
CA PRO A 285 -10.12 -7.51 6.64
C PRO A 285 -9.36 -8.36 5.62
N ALA A 286 -8.12 -8.74 5.91
CA ALA A 286 -7.22 -9.34 4.92
C ALA A 286 -6.36 -10.46 5.51
N ILE A 287 -5.78 -11.32 4.64
CA ILE A 287 -4.84 -12.40 4.99
C ILE A 287 -3.66 -12.35 4.03
N GLY A 288 -2.44 -12.31 4.57
CA GLY A 288 -1.19 -12.44 3.81
C GLY A 288 -0.87 -11.27 2.87
N ALA A 289 -1.70 -10.24 2.87
CA ALA A 289 -1.52 -8.96 2.20
C ALA A 289 -2.71 -8.06 2.54
N GLY A 290 -2.60 -6.74 2.32
CA GLY A 290 -3.73 -5.83 2.50
C GLY A 290 -3.57 -4.87 3.68
N THR A 291 -2.33 -4.58 4.09
CA THR A 291 -1.97 -3.67 5.18
C THR A 291 -2.77 -2.37 5.18
N ALA A 292 -2.98 -1.74 4.00
CA ALA A 292 -3.76 -0.51 3.87
C ALA A 292 -5.26 -0.68 4.18
N ASN A 293 -5.84 -1.88 4.02
CA ASN A 293 -7.21 -2.16 4.42
C ASN A 293 -7.33 -2.26 5.95
N SER A 294 -6.33 -2.85 6.59
CA SER A 294 -6.21 -2.87 8.06
C SER A 294 -6.04 -1.46 8.64
N GLU A 295 -5.17 -0.63 8.04
CA GLU A 295 -5.04 0.79 8.39
C GLU A 295 -6.37 1.54 8.27
N PHE A 296 -7.09 1.31 7.16
CA PHE A 296 -8.39 1.95 6.90
C PHE A 296 -9.41 1.61 7.99
N GLU A 297 -9.61 0.34 8.29
CA GLU A 297 -10.57 -0.10 9.32
C GLU A 297 -10.24 0.47 10.70
N VAL A 298 -8.97 0.37 11.11
CA VAL A 298 -8.52 0.85 12.42
C VAL A 298 -8.64 2.35 12.54
N LEU A 299 -8.24 3.12 11.52
CA LEU A 299 -8.23 4.58 11.59
C LEU A 299 -9.63 5.20 11.46
N THR A 300 -10.52 4.58 10.71
CA THR A 300 -11.83 5.18 10.40
C THR A 300 -12.99 4.55 11.15
N GLY A 301 -12.85 3.29 11.58
CA GLY A 301 -13.96 2.50 12.10
C GLY A 301 -14.90 1.96 11.01
N PHE A 302 -14.58 2.14 9.73
CA PHE A 302 -15.38 1.66 8.60
C PHE A 302 -15.01 0.24 8.25
N ASN A 303 -15.96 -0.53 7.74
CA ASN A 303 -15.80 -1.92 7.38
C ASN A 303 -15.52 -2.07 5.87
N VAL A 304 -14.33 -2.52 5.51
CA VAL A 304 -13.92 -2.75 4.11
C VAL A 304 -14.82 -3.76 3.38
N ALA A 305 -15.53 -4.63 4.10
CA ALA A 305 -16.39 -5.63 3.51
C ALA A 305 -17.54 -5.05 2.66
N TYR A 306 -17.91 -3.77 2.85
CA TYR A 306 -18.95 -3.12 2.04
C TYR A 306 -18.43 -2.58 0.69
N PHE A 307 -17.12 -2.51 0.52
CA PHE A 307 -16.49 -2.07 -0.74
C PHE A 307 -16.46 -3.18 -1.78
N GLY A 308 -16.17 -2.80 -3.01
CA GLY A 308 -16.00 -3.75 -4.10
C GLY A 308 -14.91 -4.80 -3.82
N ALA A 309 -15.04 -5.94 -4.48
CA ALA A 309 -14.21 -7.13 -4.24
C ALA A 309 -12.71 -6.87 -4.32
N GLY A 310 -12.02 -6.97 -3.19
CA GLY A 310 -10.57 -6.76 -3.08
C GLY A 310 -10.15 -5.30 -3.27
N GLU A 311 -11.05 -4.36 -3.01
CA GLU A 311 -10.79 -2.93 -3.13
C GLU A 311 -9.86 -2.43 -2.02
N TYR A 312 -9.05 -1.44 -2.37
CA TYR A 312 -8.26 -0.64 -1.45
C TYR A 312 -8.82 0.79 -1.44
N PRO A 313 -9.57 1.22 -0.41
CA PRO A 313 -10.10 2.58 -0.31
C PRO A 313 -9.02 3.65 -0.48
N TYR A 314 -7.77 3.36 -0.09
CA TYR A 314 -6.59 4.21 -0.31
C TYR A 314 -6.35 4.52 -1.79
N LYS A 315 -6.57 3.56 -2.68
CA LYS A 315 -6.34 3.72 -4.13
C LYS A 315 -7.56 4.26 -4.89
N THR A 316 -8.74 4.21 -4.30
CA THR A 316 -9.98 4.57 -4.99
C THR A 316 -10.57 5.89 -4.49
N ILE A 317 -10.98 5.99 -3.25
CA ILE A 317 -11.73 7.14 -2.73
C ILE A 317 -10.88 8.10 -1.90
N LEU A 318 -9.98 7.59 -1.02
CA LEU A 318 -9.28 8.43 -0.05
C LEU A 318 -8.19 9.32 -0.64
N GLY A 319 -7.69 9.01 -1.81
CA GLY A 319 -6.82 9.92 -2.56
C GLY A 319 -7.53 11.18 -3.07
N LYS A 320 -8.87 11.25 -3.00
CA LYS A 320 -9.69 12.28 -3.63
C LYS A 320 -10.53 13.09 -2.64
N GLN A 321 -10.84 12.55 -1.47
CA GLN A 321 -11.69 13.22 -0.49
C GLN A 321 -11.26 12.92 0.94
N THR A 322 -11.64 13.81 1.85
CA THR A 322 -11.46 13.67 3.28
C THR A 322 -12.46 12.70 3.89
N ILE A 323 -12.10 12.11 5.01
CA ILE A 323 -12.92 11.18 5.78
C ILE A 323 -12.78 11.49 7.28
N GLU A 324 -13.82 11.17 8.06
CA GLU A 324 -13.65 11.15 9.51
C GLU A 324 -12.74 9.97 9.93
N SER A 325 -11.86 10.20 10.88
CA SER A 325 -10.89 9.24 11.36
C SER A 325 -10.50 9.51 12.81
N MET A 326 -9.75 8.62 13.42
CA MET A 326 -9.14 8.88 14.74
C MET A 326 -8.34 10.18 14.74
N ALA A 327 -7.56 10.44 13.69
CA ALA A 327 -6.73 11.64 13.60
C ALA A 327 -7.58 12.90 13.53
N THR A 328 -8.67 12.92 12.74
CA THR A 328 -9.58 14.08 12.70
C THR A 328 -10.27 14.31 14.04
N GLN A 329 -10.69 13.26 14.75
CA GLN A 329 -11.36 13.37 16.04
C GLN A 329 -10.42 13.88 17.13
N LEU A 330 -9.22 13.28 17.26
CA LEU A 330 -8.22 13.72 18.23
C LEU A 330 -7.71 15.13 17.96
N LYS A 331 -7.65 15.55 16.70
CA LYS A 331 -7.31 16.93 16.33
C LYS A 331 -8.36 17.93 16.82
N LEU A 332 -9.65 17.58 16.78
CA LEU A 332 -10.71 18.41 17.39
C LEU A 332 -10.52 18.54 18.89
N ASP A 333 -9.93 17.53 19.53
CA ASP A 333 -9.55 17.52 20.95
C ASP A 333 -8.20 18.21 21.25
N GLY A 334 -7.56 18.81 20.25
CA GLY A 334 -6.32 19.59 20.39
C GLY A 334 -5.02 18.79 20.31
N TYR A 335 -5.07 17.55 19.82
CA TYR A 335 -3.88 16.73 19.55
C TYR A 335 -3.14 17.19 18.30
N SER A 336 -1.82 17.03 18.29
CA SER A 336 -1.04 16.93 17.07
C SER A 336 -1.08 15.50 16.54
N THR A 337 -1.14 15.32 15.24
CA THR A 337 -1.42 14.01 14.63
C THR A 337 -0.31 13.61 13.65
N HIS A 338 0.28 12.43 13.89
CA HIS A 338 1.50 11.98 13.23
C HIS A 338 1.33 10.57 12.68
N ALA A 339 1.66 10.37 11.40
CA ALA A 339 1.77 9.05 10.81
C ALA A 339 3.25 8.71 10.57
N MET A 340 3.61 7.42 10.68
CA MET A 340 4.96 6.91 10.43
C MET A 340 4.92 5.58 9.69
N HIS A 341 5.93 5.35 8.83
CA HIS A 341 6.12 4.06 8.16
C HIS A 341 7.59 3.87 7.80
N ASN A 342 8.22 2.82 8.31
CA ASN A 342 9.61 2.51 7.99
C ASN A 342 9.77 1.82 6.63
N HIS A 343 9.02 2.25 5.64
CA HIS A 343 9.15 1.86 4.23
C HIS A 343 8.73 3.03 3.34
N ASP A 344 8.78 2.84 1.99
CA ASP A 344 8.48 3.83 0.96
C ASP A 344 7.13 4.54 1.23
N GLY A 345 7.19 5.86 1.41
CA GLY A 345 6.04 6.70 1.71
C GLY A 345 5.03 6.82 0.58
N THR A 346 5.42 6.45 -0.65
CA THR A 346 4.53 6.45 -1.82
C THR A 346 3.71 5.18 -1.91
N PHE A 347 4.11 4.11 -1.23
CA PHE A 347 3.41 2.84 -1.24
C PHE A 347 1.98 2.99 -0.71
N TYR A 348 0.99 2.43 -1.39
CA TYR A 348 -0.45 2.64 -1.17
C TYR A 348 -0.92 4.10 -1.32
N ASP A 349 -0.12 5.01 -1.84
CA ASP A 349 -0.40 6.46 -1.91
C ASP A 349 -0.56 7.11 -0.51
N ARG A 350 0.06 6.56 0.55
CA ARG A 350 -0.03 7.08 1.93
C ARG A 350 0.23 8.58 2.00
N TYR A 351 1.20 9.09 1.24
CA TYR A 351 1.55 10.50 1.15
C TYR A 351 0.39 11.41 0.65
N LYS A 352 -0.64 10.84 0.00
CA LYS A 352 -1.87 11.56 -0.39
C LYS A 352 -3.00 11.31 0.57
N VAL A 353 -3.09 10.09 1.11
CA VAL A 353 -4.22 9.62 1.89
C VAL A 353 -4.20 10.20 3.30
N TYR A 354 -3.07 10.19 3.97
CA TYR A 354 -2.98 10.61 5.37
C TYR A 354 -3.38 12.08 5.60
N LYS A 355 -3.10 12.98 4.66
CA LYS A 355 -3.59 14.36 4.75
C LYS A 355 -5.12 14.46 4.71
N ASN A 356 -5.79 13.56 3.97
CA ASN A 356 -7.24 13.48 3.88
C ASN A 356 -7.86 12.79 5.11
N MET A 357 -7.04 12.05 5.87
CA MET A 357 -7.39 11.44 7.14
C MET A 357 -7.08 12.32 8.37
N GLY A 358 -6.55 13.55 8.16
CA GLY A 358 -6.36 14.51 9.24
C GLY A 358 -4.96 14.54 9.88
N PHE A 359 -3.96 13.83 9.35
CA PHE A 359 -2.60 13.87 9.88
C PHE A 359 -1.87 15.18 9.57
N ASP A 360 -1.15 15.70 10.57
CA ASP A 360 -0.33 16.91 10.46
C ASP A 360 1.06 16.62 9.89
N THR A 361 1.61 15.43 10.20
CA THR A 361 2.88 14.98 9.63
C THR A 361 2.83 13.53 9.19
N PHE A 362 3.67 13.21 8.20
CA PHE A 362 3.96 11.84 7.80
C PHE A 362 5.48 11.65 7.74
N THR A 363 6.01 10.68 8.48
CA THR A 363 7.43 10.32 8.50
C THR A 363 7.61 8.94 7.87
N PRO A 364 7.82 8.85 6.56
CA PRO A 364 8.20 7.60 5.90
C PRO A 364 9.71 7.36 6.03
N MET A 365 10.21 6.19 5.54
CA MET A 365 11.62 5.81 5.64
C MET A 365 12.57 6.87 5.05
N GLU A 366 12.15 7.59 4.02
CA GLU A 366 12.92 8.63 3.37
C GLU A 366 13.27 9.81 4.29
N TYR A 367 12.63 9.88 5.46
CA TYR A 367 12.89 10.88 6.50
C TYR A 367 13.47 10.26 7.77
N MET A 368 13.81 8.97 7.76
CA MET A 368 14.41 8.24 8.87
C MET A 368 15.93 8.10 8.70
N TYR A 369 16.61 7.73 9.77
CA TYR A 369 18.07 7.58 9.81
C TYR A 369 18.45 6.27 10.44
N ASN A 370 19.67 5.78 10.09
CA ASN A 370 20.23 4.54 10.61
C ASN A 370 19.30 3.35 10.40
N LEU A 371 18.82 3.21 9.17
CA LEU A 371 18.01 2.08 8.79
C LEU A 371 18.86 0.81 8.76
N HIS A 372 18.36 -0.25 9.38
CA HIS A 372 18.89 -1.59 9.28
C HIS A 372 17.96 -2.45 8.42
N HIS A 373 18.51 -3.43 7.75
CA HIS A 373 17.74 -4.25 6.81
C HIS A 373 17.78 -5.72 7.17
N THR A 374 16.72 -6.43 6.84
CA THR A 374 16.64 -7.89 6.91
C THR A 374 17.41 -8.52 5.74
N GLN A 375 17.60 -9.85 5.77
CA GLN A 375 18.17 -10.58 4.65
C GLN A 375 17.41 -10.38 3.32
N LYS A 376 16.13 -9.98 3.38
CA LYS A 376 15.27 -9.70 2.22
C LYS A 376 15.16 -8.21 1.91
N ASN A 377 16.04 -7.41 2.50
CA ASN A 377 16.11 -5.97 2.31
C ASN A 377 14.83 -5.22 2.71
N TRP A 378 14.10 -5.72 3.72
CA TRP A 378 13.07 -4.95 4.41
C TRP A 378 13.70 -4.17 5.56
N GLU A 379 13.24 -2.96 5.79
CA GLU A 379 13.69 -2.13 6.91
C GLU A 379 13.28 -2.78 8.23
N LYS A 380 14.20 -2.78 9.22
CA LYS A 380 13.91 -3.29 10.57
C LYS A 380 13.13 -2.27 11.39
N ASP A 381 12.32 -2.77 12.33
CA ASP A 381 11.43 -1.95 13.16
C ASP A 381 12.14 -1.26 14.33
N ASP A 382 13.42 -1.57 14.59
CA ASP A 382 14.22 -0.96 15.67
C ASP A 382 14.31 0.58 15.55
N VAL A 383 14.30 1.12 14.33
CA VAL A 383 14.30 2.58 14.04
C VAL A 383 13.06 3.27 14.63
N LEU A 384 11.91 2.59 14.63
CA LEU A 384 10.62 3.17 15.03
C LEU A 384 10.61 3.62 16.50
N THR A 385 11.35 2.94 17.40
CA THR A 385 11.49 3.40 18.79
C THR A 385 12.07 4.81 18.87
N GLY A 386 13.09 5.10 18.06
CA GLY A 386 13.73 6.42 17.99
C GLY A 386 12.78 7.48 17.44
N GLU A 387 12.10 7.17 16.36
CA GLU A 387 11.20 8.10 15.66
C GLU A 387 9.94 8.44 16.50
N ILE A 388 9.34 7.44 17.17
CA ILE A 388 8.21 7.67 18.09
C ILE A 388 8.64 8.57 19.25
N MET A 389 9.78 8.29 19.90
CA MET A 389 10.26 9.09 21.02
C MET A 389 10.65 10.50 20.60
N LYS A 390 11.22 10.68 19.40
CA LYS A 390 11.52 11.99 18.81
C LYS A 390 10.22 12.79 18.62
N THR A 391 9.19 12.19 18.07
CA THR A 391 7.89 12.84 17.84
C THR A 391 7.23 13.28 19.14
N LEU A 392 7.17 12.42 20.17
CA LEU A 392 6.63 12.75 21.50
C LEU A 392 7.36 13.92 22.20
N THR A 393 8.61 14.21 21.82
CA THR A 393 9.40 15.29 22.40
C THR A 393 9.41 16.55 21.54
N PHE A 394 8.92 16.49 20.33
CA PHE A 394 8.97 17.59 19.37
C PHE A 394 7.81 18.58 19.55
N THR A 395 6.61 18.08 19.84
CA THR A 395 5.42 18.92 20.02
C THR A 395 5.23 19.30 21.52
N SER A 396 4.45 20.35 21.77
CA SER A 396 4.04 20.75 23.12
C SER A 396 2.60 20.37 23.46
N SER A 397 1.85 19.88 22.47
CA SER A 397 0.49 19.32 22.63
C SER A 397 0.56 17.83 22.94
N ARG A 398 -0.58 17.23 23.24
CA ARG A 398 -0.68 15.77 23.21
C ARG A 398 -0.60 15.26 21.77
N ASP A 399 0.00 14.10 21.62
CA ASP A 399 0.26 13.51 20.30
C ASP A 399 -0.62 12.27 20.08
N PHE A 400 -1.15 12.18 18.88
CA PHE A 400 -1.63 10.95 18.30
C PHE A 400 -0.62 10.46 17.26
N ILE A 401 -0.04 9.29 17.47
CA ILE A 401 0.96 8.69 16.59
C ILE A 401 0.41 7.38 16.05
N PHE A 402 0.30 7.27 14.73
CA PHE A 402 -0.05 6.05 14.02
C PHE A 402 1.17 5.54 13.27
N THR A 403 1.68 4.37 13.66
CA THR A 403 2.90 3.78 13.10
C THR A 403 2.58 2.47 12.40
N VAL A 404 3.08 2.29 11.18
CA VAL A 404 3.00 1.04 10.41
C VAL A 404 4.40 0.49 10.25
N SER A 405 4.62 -0.76 10.68
CA SER A 405 5.89 -1.47 10.52
C SER A 405 5.98 -2.21 9.19
N VAL A 406 7.20 -2.74 8.83
CA VAL A 406 7.38 -3.51 7.59
C VAL A 406 8.21 -4.77 7.77
N GLN A 407 8.95 -4.92 8.87
CA GLN A 407 9.97 -5.96 9.04
C GLN A 407 9.43 -7.39 8.84
N GLY A 408 8.19 -7.67 9.27
CA GLY A 408 7.54 -8.98 9.15
C GLY A 408 7.17 -9.40 7.74
N HIS A 409 7.32 -8.50 6.74
CA HIS A 409 6.82 -8.70 5.38
C HIS A 409 7.49 -9.90 4.66
N GLY A 410 6.68 -10.69 3.94
CA GLY A 410 7.17 -11.75 3.03
C GLY A 410 7.94 -11.13 1.84
N ARG A 411 8.65 -11.88 1.06
CA ARG A 411 8.82 -13.32 0.93
C ARG A 411 9.86 -13.85 1.93
N TYR A 412 9.59 -15.03 2.50
CA TYR A 412 10.50 -15.68 3.43
C TYR A 412 11.48 -16.58 2.66
N PRO A 413 12.82 -16.47 2.88
CA PRO A 413 13.81 -17.24 2.16
C PRO A 413 13.83 -18.71 2.64
N SER A 414 14.08 -19.63 1.72
CA SER A 414 14.31 -21.06 2.02
C SER A 414 15.78 -21.39 2.32
N GLN A 415 16.65 -20.39 2.38
CA GLN A 415 18.05 -20.48 2.78
C GLN A 415 18.39 -19.27 3.65
N LEU A 416 18.98 -19.52 4.81
CA LEU A 416 19.39 -18.49 5.75
C LEU A 416 20.82 -18.04 5.43
N ASP A 417 21.05 -16.74 5.50
CA ASP A 417 22.38 -16.13 5.48
C ASP A 417 22.91 -16.03 6.92
N GLU A 418 23.39 -17.15 7.47
CA GLU A 418 23.92 -17.22 8.84
C GLU A 418 25.30 -16.53 8.98
N GLU A 419 25.92 -16.09 7.89
CA GLU A 419 27.16 -15.32 7.93
C GLU A 419 26.91 -13.86 8.32
N ASN A 420 25.84 -13.25 7.79
CA ASN A 420 25.54 -11.85 8.00
C ASN A 420 24.40 -11.61 8.99
N TYR A 421 23.57 -12.63 9.29
CA TYR A 421 22.39 -12.51 10.15
C TYR A 421 22.35 -13.60 11.23
N SER A 422 21.72 -13.28 12.37
CA SER A 422 21.54 -14.22 13.47
C SER A 422 20.13 -14.81 13.47
N TYR A 423 20.01 -16.12 13.68
CA TYR A 423 18.74 -16.83 13.73
C TYR A 423 18.69 -17.74 14.98
N PRO A 424 18.58 -17.15 16.21
CA PRO A 424 18.58 -17.92 17.45
C PRO A 424 17.38 -18.84 17.58
N ILE A 425 16.19 -18.41 17.11
CA ILE A 425 14.97 -19.22 17.15
C ILE A 425 15.02 -20.26 16.05
N LYS A 426 14.91 -21.54 16.43
CA LYS A 426 14.78 -22.63 15.46
C LYS A 426 13.37 -23.17 15.46
N VAL A 427 12.82 -23.39 14.26
CA VAL A 427 11.45 -23.86 14.05
C VAL A 427 11.47 -25.15 13.26
N ALA A 428 10.58 -26.09 13.62
CA ALA A 428 10.39 -27.36 12.94
C ALA A 428 8.91 -27.79 13.05
N GLY A 429 8.51 -28.78 12.26
CA GLY A 429 7.20 -29.39 12.38
C GLY A 429 6.40 -29.45 11.10
N THR A 430 6.80 -28.76 10.03
CA THR A 430 6.10 -28.77 8.75
C THR A 430 6.27 -30.07 7.96
N GLY A 431 7.34 -30.82 8.24
CA GLY A 431 7.73 -32.00 7.47
C GLY A 431 8.43 -31.68 6.14
N ASP A 432 8.70 -30.40 5.86
CA ASP A 432 9.45 -29.90 4.71
C ASP A 432 10.56 -28.96 5.21
N GLU A 433 11.82 -29.33 4.97
CA GLU A 433 12.99 -28.60 5.47
C GLU A 433 13.06 -27.16 4.94
N ALA A 434 12.64 -26.91 3.70
CA ALA A 434 12.62 -25.57 3.13
C ALA A 434 11.54 -24.71 3.80
N LEU A 435 10.39 -25.28 4.12
CA LEU A 435 9.33 -24.59 4.83
C LEU A 435 9.68 -24.38 6.31
N ASP A 436 10.31 -25.33 6.98
CA ASP A 436 10.86 -25.16 8.35
C ASP A 436 11.89 -24.01 8.38
N THR A 437 12.70 -23.85 7.33
CA THR A 437 13.65 -22.75 7.18
C THR A 437 12.93 -21.40 7.00
N GLN A 438 11.89 -21.34 6.19
CA GLN A 438 11.06 -20.12 6.02
C GLN A 438 10.41 -19.71 7.34
N TRP A 439 9.86 -20.66 8.10
CA TRP A 439 9.32 -20.41 9.43
C TRP A 439 10.40 -19.96 10.42
N THR A 440 11.60 -20.57 10.36
CA THR A 440 12.75 -20.15 11.16
C THR A 440 13.10 -18.68 10.86
N TYR A 441 13.19 -18.30 9.58
CA TYR A 441 13.42 -16.91 9.21
C TYR A 441 12.33 -15.98 9.78
N TYR A 442 11.06 -16.28 9.51
CA TYR A 442 9.93 -15.45 9.93
C TYR A 442 9.88 -15.29 11.45
N CYS A 443 10.03 -16.38 12.22
CA CYS A 443 10.01 -16.31 13.69
C CYS A 443 11.19 -15.50 14.27
N ASN A 444 12.32 -15.42 13.58
CA ASN A 444 13.40 -14.53 13.98
C ASN A 444 13.12 -13.07 13.62
N GLN A 445 12.38 -12.79 12.52
CA GLN A 445 11.88 -11.44 12.30
C GLN A 445 10.86 -11.04 13.37
N LEU A 446 9.94 -11.93 13.75
CA LEU A 446 9.03 -11.68 14.88
C LEU A 446 9.78 -11.44 16.19
N HIS A 447 10.88 -12.14 16.42
CA HIS A 447 11.70 -11.94 17.62
C HIS A 447 12.33 -10.55 17.67
N GLU A 448 12.90 -10.08 16.58
CA GLU A 448 13.44 -8.72 16.48
C GLU A 448 12.33 -7.66 16.61
N MET A 449 11.14 -7.89 16.07
CA MET A 449 9.97 -7.03 16.26
C MET A 449 9.53 -7.03 17.74
N ASP A 450 9.59 -8.17 18.42
CA ASP A 450 9.30 -8.28 19.86
C ASP A 450 10.34 -7.55 20.71
N GLU A 451 11.62 -7.54 20.31
CA GLU A 451 12.65 -6.71 20.93
C GLU A 451 12.33 -5.21 20.78
N PHE A 452 11.84 -4.78 19.61
CA PHE A 452 11.34 -3.41 19.39
C PHE A 452 10.18 -3.10 20.35
N ILE A 453 9.19 -3.99 20.51
CA ILE A 453 8.07 -3.84 21.44
C ILE A 453 8.59 -3.65 22.88
N GLY A 454 9.54 -4.49 23.29
CA GLY A 454 10.18 -4.40 24.60
C GLY A 454 10.94 -3.08 24.79
N ALA A 455 11.74 -2.66 23.82
CA ALA A 455 12.52 -1.43 23.87
C ALA A 455 11.63 -0.19 23.92
N LEU A 456 10.56 -0.14 23.11
CA LEU A 456 9.61 0.97 23.12
C LEU A 456 8.89 1.08 24.46
N THR A 457 8.32 -0.02 24.97
CA THR A 457 7.62 -0.02 26.26
C THR A 457 8.52 0.40 27.42
N GLU A 458 9.79 -0.02 27.45
CA GLU A 458 10.77 0.38 28.47
C GLU A 458 11.15 1.88 28.40
N ARG A 459 11.15 2.47 27.21
CA ARG A 459 11.35 3.92 27.05
C ARG A 459 10.12 4.70 27.47
N LEU A 460 8.92 4.27 27.06
CA LEU A 460 7.65 4.89 27.43
C LEU A 460 7.38 4.83 28.93
N LYS A 461 7.77 3.77 29.66
CA LYS A 461 7.72 3.70 31.13
C LYS A 461 8.49 4.85 31.80
N LYS A 462 9.55 5.34 31.18
CA LYS A 462 10.40 6.43 31.67
C LYS A 462 9.98 7.81 31.16
N PHE A 463 9.01 7.86 30.26
CA PHE A 463 8.50 9.12 29.72
C PHE A 463 7.62 9.82 30.75
N ASN A 464 7.77 11.15 30.84
CA ASN A 464 7.13 11.91 31.92
C ASN A 464 5.63 12.12 31.75
N GLU A 465 5.15 12.06 30.51
CA GLU A 465 3.73 12.24 30.19
C GLU A 465 2.97 10.91 30.18
N PRO A 466 1.67 10.94 30.40
CA PRO A 466 0.84 9.75 30.23
C PRO A 466 0.81 9.34 28.74
N VAL A 467 0.92 8.04 28.50
CA VAL A 467 0.89 7.42 27.19
C VAL A 467 0.01 6.18 27.22
N VAL A 468 -0.84 6.05 26.23
CA VAL A 468 -1.54 4.79 25.91
C VAL A 468 -0.98 4.25 24.60
N LEU A 469 -0.56 2.99 24.63
CA LEU A 469 0.02 2.27 23.51
C LEU A 469 -0.90 1.11 23.11
N VAL A 470 -1.30 1.09 21.85
CA VAL A 470 -2.06 0.00 21.23
C VAL A 470 -1.19 -0.64 20.17
N MET A 471 -0.97 -1.95 20.26
CA MET A 471 -0.25 -2.71 19.25
C MET A 471 -1.07 -3.89 18.75
N TYR A 472 -0.99 -4.18 17.48
CA TYR A 472 -1.74 -5.27 16.84
C TYR A 472 -1.07 -5.71 15.54
N GLY A 473 -1.28 -6.98 15.16
CA GLY A 473 -0.88 -7.47 13.83
C GLY A 473 -1.88 -7.03 12.76
N ASP A 474 -1.42 -6.68 11.58
CA ASP A 474 -2.28 -6.21 10.47
C ASP A 474 -2.95 -7.35 9.69
N HIS A 475 -2.32 -8.48 9.58
CA HIS A 475 -2.81 -9.73 9.00
C HIS A 475 -1.83 -10.89 9.28
N LEU A 476 -2.26 -12.12 9.04
CA LEU A 476 -1.36 -13.28 9.13
C LEU A 476 -0.34 -13.27 7.97
N PRO A 477 0.85 -13.90 8.18
CA PRO A 477 1.87 -14.01 7.13
C PRO A 477 1.36 -14.83 5.94
N GLY A 478 1.98 -14.64 4.77
CA GLY A 478 1.58 -15.27 3.51
C GLY A 478 1.88 -16.79 3.39
N PHE A 479 2.04 -17.50 4.49
CA PHE A 479 2.12 -18.97 4.49
C PHE A 479 0.78 -19.59 4.08
N LYS A 480 0.84 -20.75 3.41
CA LYS A 480 -0.37 -21.47 2.94
C LYS A 480 -1.04 -22.22 4.09
N LEU A 481 -1.53 -21.47 5.07
CA LEU A 481 -2.31 -21.99 6.18
C LEU A 481 -3.78 -22.17 5.79
N THR A 482 -4.45 -23.08 6.51
CA THR A 482 -5.91 -23.24 6.51
C THR A 482 -6.45 -23.00 7.92
N ASP A 483 -7.75 -22.76 8.08
CA ASP A 483 -8.38 -22.60 9.40
C ASP A 483 -8.15 -23.83 10.30
N ASP A 484 -7.99 -25.03 9.71
CA ASP A 484 -7.68 -26.24 10.45
C ASP A 484 -6.24 -26.28 11.01
N ASP A 485 -5.33 -25.48 10.47
CA ASP A 485 -3.93 -25.45 10.88
C ASP A 485 -3.70 -24.58 12.12
N VAL A 486 -4.62 -23.67 12.46
CA VAL A 486 -4.52 -22.74 13.57
C VAL A 486 -5.44 -23.10 14.73
N GLU A 487 -5.01 -22.87 15.97
CA GLU A 487 -5.76 -23.23 17.19
C GLU A 487 -7.10 -22.49 17.31
N ASN A 488 -7.13 -21.21 16.93
CA ASN A 488 -8.34 -20.37 16.95
C ASN A 488 -9.30 -20.67 15.77
N GLY A 489 -8.87 -21.46 14.76
CA GLY A 489 -9.72 -21.86 13.63
C GLY A 489 -10.15 -20.71 12.71
N ASN A 490 -9.41 -19.58 12.71
CA ASN A 490 -9.75 -18.41 11.90
C ASN A 490 -8.48 -17.65 11.46
N LEU A 491 -8.18 -17.70 10.19
CA LEU A 491 -6.99 -17.05 9.60
C LEU A 491 -7.10 -15.51 9.50
N TYR A 492 -8.28 -14.94 9.72
CA TYR A 492 -8.47 -13.48 9.75
C TYR A 492 -8.14 -12.85 11.10
N GLN A 493 -7.83 -13.63 12.12
CA GLN A 493 -7.56 -13.13 13.45
C GLN A 493 -6.07 -12.97 13.71
N THR A 494 -5.68 -11.74 14.06
CA THR A 494 -4.43 -11.38 14.70
C THR A 494 -4.72 -11.08 16.17
N GLU A 495 -3.74 -10.54 16.88
CA GLU A 495 -3.90 -10.23 18.31
C GLU A 495 -3.56 -8.76 18.57
N TYR A 496 -4.17 -8.20 19.63
CA TYR A 496 -3.89 -6.84 20.07
C TYR A 496 -3.71 -6.77 21.59
N PHE A 497 -3.07 -5.68 22.04
CA PHE A 497 -3.09 -5.25 23.42
C PHE A 497 -3.21 -3.72 23.55
N VAL A 498 -3.74 -3.25 24.71
CA VAL A 498 -3.81 -1.84 25.08
C VAL A 498 -3.07 -1.66 26.41
N TRP A 499 -1.96 -0.92 26.40
CA TRP A 499 -1.08 -0.70 27.54
C TRP A 499 -0.97 0.80 27.86
N SER A 500 -0.71 1.14 29.15
CA SER A 500 -0.41 2.50 29.59
C SER A 500 0.84 2.54 30.46
N ASN A 501 1.59 3.65 30.39
CA ASN A 501 2.76 3.85 31.23
C ASN A 501 2.43 4.38 32.64
N LYS A 502 1.25 4.94 32.87
CA LYS A 502 0.86 5.57 34.13
C LYS A 502 -0.51 5.14 34.69
N ASP A 503 -1.45 4.84 33.81
CA ASP A 503 -2.81 4.56 34.18
C ASP A 503 -3.05 3.06 34.36
N ASN A 504 -3.80 2.68 35.38
CA ASN A 504 -4.30 1.32 35.52
C ASN A 504 -5.53 1.17 34.66
N LEU A 505 -5.32 0.92 33.36
CA LEU A 505 -6.41 0.58 32.47
C LEU A 505 -7.08 -0.74 32.92
N PRO A 506 -8.39 -0.92 32.69
CA PRO A 506 -9.03 -2.20 32.95
C PRO A 506 -8.34 -3.31 32.12
N VAL A 507 -8.27 -4.51 32.72
CA VAL A 507 -7.75 -5.69 32.04
C VAL A 507 -8.93 -6.51 31.54
N GLU A 508 -9.24 -6.37 30.26
CA GLU A 508 -10.34 -7.07 29.61
C GLU A 508 -9.80 -8.00 28.53
N LYS A 509 -10.43 -9.15 28.34
CA LYS A 509 -10.14 -10.06 27.23
C LYS A 509 -11.35 -10.08 26.34
N GLU A 510 -11.24 -9.47 25.17
CA GLU A 510 -12.36 -9.28 24.25
C GLU A 510 -11.89 -9.40 22.79
N ASP A 511 -12.57 -10.25 22.04
CA ASP A 511 -12.35 -10.38 20.62
C ASP A 511 -13.25 -9.39 19.87
N ILE A 512 -12.65 -8.58 19.00
CA ILE A 512 -13.33 -7.52 18.23
C ILE A 512 -12.90 -7.52 16.78
N ALA A 513 -13.62 -6.81 15.93
CA ALA A 513 -13.17 -6.53 14.56
C ALA A 513 -12.20 -5.33 14.52
N ALA A 514 -11.35 -5.27 13.51
CA ALA A 514 -10.37 -4.19 13.34
C ALA A 514 -11.02 -2.81 13.33
N TYR A 515 -12.17 -2.66 12.67
CA TYR A 515 -12.92 -1.41 12.62
C TYR A 515 -13.54 -0.98 13.97
N GLN A 516 -13.48 -1.82 15.01
CA GLN A 516 -14.01 -1.50 16.34
C GLN A 516 -12.93 -1.05 17.33
N ILE A 517 -11.63 -1.27 17.06
CA ILE A 517 -10.57 -1.01 18.04
C ILE A 517 -10.45 0.47 18.40
N SER A 518 -10.65 1.37 17.43
CA SER A 518 -10.65 2.81 17.66
C SER A 518 -11.75 3.20 18.65
N THR A 519 -12.96 2.67 18.46
CA THR A 519 -14.11 2.89 19.35
C THR A 519 -13.83 2.38 20.75
N LYS A 520 -13.28 1.17 20.89
CA LYS A 520 -12.92 0.60 22.20
C LYS A 520 -11.93 1.50 22.96
N VAL A 521 -10.92 1.99 22.29
CA VAL A 521 -9.91 2.89 22.89
C VAL A 521 -10.53 4.24 23.26
N PHE A 522 -11.37 4.82 22.40
CA PHE A 522 -12.07 6.08 22.67
C PHE A 522 -13.03 5.94 23.86
N ASP A 523 -13.74 4.83 23.98
CA ASP A 523 -14.60 4.52 25.14
C ASP A 523 -13.78 4.39 26.43
N MET A 524 -12.63 3.71 26.40
CA MET A 524 -11.74 3.57 27.56
C MET A 524 -11.18 4.93 28.04
N LEU A 525 -10.88 5.83 27.10
CA LEU A 525 -10.22 7.10 27.37
C LEU A 525 -11.21 8.28 27.53
N GLY A 526 -12.50 8.06 27.28
CA GLY A 526 -13.53 9.08 27.39
C GLY A 526 -13.41 10.20 26.35
N PHE A 527 -12.94 9.87 25.14
CA PHE A 527 -12.83 10.83 24.04
C PHE A 527 -14.16 11.08 23.34
N GLU A 528 -14.27 12.26 22.72
CA GLU A 528 -15.38 12.55 21.81
C GLU A 528 -15.30 11.63 20.59
N LYS A 529 -16.44 11.08 20.21
CA LYS A 529 -16.58 10.05 19.20
C LYS A 529 -17.13 10.58 17.89
N SER A 530 -16.63 10.07 16.77
CA SER A 530 -17.24 10.21 15.46
C SER A 530 -18.63 9.54 15.39
N TYR A 531 -19.40 9.76 14.34
CA TYR A 531 -20.70 9.08 14.20
C TYR A 531 -20.56 7.56 14.08
N VAL A 532 -19.53 7.07 13.37
CA VAL A 532 -19.25 5.62 13.29
C VAL A 532 -18.89 5.06 14.68
N GLN A 533 -18.03 5.75 15.42
CA GLN A 533 -17.66 5.33 16.78
C GLN A 533 -18.85 5.41 17.75
N LYS A 534 -19.74 6.40 17.64
CA LYS A 534 -20.98 6.47 18.42
C LYS A 534 -21.89 5.29 18.11
N PHE A 535 -22.01 4.92 16.82
CA PHE A 535 -22.78 3.76 16.40
C PHE A 535 -22.22 2.48 17.04
N GLN A 536 -20.92 2.24 16.90
CA GLN A 536 -20.25 1.04 17.45
C GLN A 536 -20.20 1.00 18.99
N SER A 537 -20.22 2.15 19.68
CA SER A 537 -20.37 2.18 21.14
C SER A 537 -21.75 1.73 21.59
N LYS A 538 -22.78 2.07 20.82
CA LYS A 538 -24.19 1.80 21.15
C LYS A 538 -24.66 0.44 20.68
N TYR A 539 -24.26 0.03 19.48
CA TYR A 539 -24.67 -1.22 18.82
C TYR A 539 -23.48 -2.16 18.65
N LYS A 540 -23.75 -3.46 18.63
CA LYS A 540 -22.72 -4.49 18.52
C LYS A 540 -22.95 -5.36 17.27
N PRO A 541 -21.89 -5.92 16.67
CA PRO A 541 -22.04 -6.92 15.62
C PRO A 541 -22.95 -8.05 16.05
N GLY A 542 -23.94 -8.36 15.23
CA GLY A 542 -24.97 -9.36 15.49
C GLY A 542 -26.27 -8.79 16.09
N ASP A 543 -26.34 -7.51 16.42
CA ASP A 543 -27.61 -6.83 16.69
C ASP A 543 -28.45 -6.72 15.42
N ASP A 544 -29.78 -6.66 15.57
CA ASP A 544 -30.69 -6.51 14.44
C ASP A 544 -30.34 -5.24 13.65
N ASN A 545 -30.19 -5.36 12.32
CA ASN A 545 -29.87 -4.29 11.37
C ASN A 545 -28.46 -3.65 11.54
N TYR A 546 -27.56 -4.20 12.38
CA TYR A 546 -26.23 -3.62 12.60
C TYR A 546 -25.47 -3.39 11.27
N ASP A 547 -25.37 -4.42 10.45
CA ASP A 547 -24.63 -4.34 9.19
C ASP A 547 -25.31 -3.39 8.19
N ASP A 548 -26.64 -3.42 8.09
CA ASP A 548 -27.39 -2.54 7.18
C ASP A 548 -27.27 -1.06 7.58
N GLU A 549 -27.29 -0.76 8.87
CA GLU A 549 -27.16 0.62 9.35
C GLU A 549 -25.71 1.13 9.24
N LEU A 550 -24.71 0.29 9.54
CA LEU A 550 -23.32 0.66 9.35
C LEU A 550 -23.00 0.90 7.86
N GLU A 551 -23.48 0.05 6.96
CA GLU A 551 -23.35 0.25 5.51
C GLU A 551 -23.99 1.56 5.05
N ASN A 552 -25.18 1.90 5.55
CA ASN A 552 -25.84 3.17 5.25
C ASN A 552 -25.01 4.38 5.73
N ILE A 553 -24.43 4.33 6.93
CA ILE A 553 -23.56 5.37 7.48
C ILE A 553 -22.32 5.55 6.60
N GLU A 554 -21.65 4.47 6.25
CA GLU A 554 -20.44 4.50 5.42
C GLU A 554 -20.74 5.00 4.02
N TYR A 555 -21.86 4.54 3.41
CA TYR A 555 -22.30 5.01 2.11
C TYR A 555 -22.60 6.50 2.15
N ASP A 556 -23.35 7.00 3.15
CA ASP A 556 -23.69 8.43 3.26
C ASP A 556 -22.45 9.31 3.30
N MET A 557 -21.45 8.92 4.05
CA MET A 557 -20.22 9.70 4.23
C MET A 557 -19.31 9.69 3.00
N LEU A 558 -19.18 8.54 2.31
CA LEU A 558 -18.22 8.34 1.25
C LEU A 558 -18.78 8.57 -0.16
N TYR A 559 -20.00 8.11 -0.41
CA TYR A 559 -20.60 8.09 -1.75
C TYR A 559 -21.96 8.80 -1.81
N GLY A 560 -22.60 8.99 -0.65
CA GLY A 560 -23.93 9.56 -0.51
C GLY A 560 -23.96 11.09 -0.48
N GLN A 561 -25.02 11.63 0.13
CA GLN A 561 -25.28 13.06 0.18
C GLN A 561 -24.82 13.71 1.50
N ARG A 562 -24.20 12.92 2.42
CA ARG A 562 -23.75 13.38 3.75
C ARG A 562 -24.88 13.98 4.58
N TYR A 563 -26.05 13.34 4.57
CA TYR A 563 -27.22 13.76 5.33
C TYR A 563 -26.98 13.79 6.84
N MET A 564 -26.03 12.97 7.34
CA MET A 564 -25.61 13.02 8.72
C MET A 564 -24.87 14.31 9.09
N TYR A 565 -24.45 15.12 8.12
CA TYR A 565 -23.79 16.41 8.29
C TYR A 565 -24.59 17.55 7.67
N PRO A 566 -25.79 17.87 8.20
CA PRO A 566 -26.67 18.86 7.59
C PRO A 566 -26.08 20.29 7.58
N ASP A 567 -25.16 20.59 8.50
CA ASP A 567 -24.46 21.88 8.57
C ASP A 567 -23.23 21.95 7.63
N GLY A 568 -22.97 20.90 6.86
CA GLY A 568 -21.86 20.75 5.93
C GLY A 568 -20.74 19.82 6.46
N TRP A 569 -19.94 19.31 5.53
CA TRP A 569 -18.81 18.41 5.83
C TRP A 569 -17.71 19.16 6.58
N PRO A 570 -17.33 18.74 7.80
CA PRO A 570 -16.43 19.53 8.65
C PRO A 570 -14.93 19.26 8.41
N TYR A 571 -14.58 18.25 7.61
CA TYR A 571 -13.22 17.77 7.47
C TYR A 571 -12.56 18.30 6.19
N GLU A 572 -11.44 19.02 6.34
CA GLU A 572 -10.60 19.53 5.25
C GLU A 572 -9.27 18.78 5.22
N PRO A 573 -8.63 18.64 4.04
CA PRO A 573 -7.28 18.07 3.98
C PRO A 573 -6.31 18.92 4.80
N THR A 574 -5.43 18.27 5.54
CA THR A 574 -4.37 18.98 6.27
C THR A 574 -3.29 19.50 5.31
N ASN A 575 -2.55 20.51 5.75
CA ASN A 575 -1.29 20.88 5.12
C ASN A 575 -0.18 19.99 5.68
N MET A 576 -0.28 18.69 5.41
CA MET A 576 0.60 17.67 5.95
C MET A 576 2.06 17.94 5.55
N ARG A 577 2.94 17.91 6.55
CA ARG A 577 4.39 18.02 6.37
C ARG A 577 5.02 16.62 6.43
N TYR A 578 6.08 16.42 5.65
CA TYR A 578 6.87 15.21 5.72
C TYR A 578 8.00 15.35 6.75
N GLY A 579 8.23 14.26 7.49
CA GLY A 579 9.17 14.26 8.59
C GLY A 579 8.80 15.17 9.77
N ILE A 580 9.47 14.98 10.90
CA ILE A 580 9.33 15.83 12.08
C ILE A 580 10.33 16.98 12.04
N GLU A 581 11.58 16.71 11.65
CA GLU A 581 12.65 17.69 11.56
C GLU A 581 12.66 18.33 10.18
N LYS A 582 12.87 19.65 10.12
CA LYS A 582 13.03 20.34 8.84
C LYS A 582 14.39 19.98 8.23
N ILE A 583 14.39 19.55 6.98
CA ILE A 583 15.60 19.42 6.17
C ILE A 583 15.92 20.79 5.59
N SER A 584 17.16 21.25 5.70
CA SER A 584 17.52 22.59 5.24
C SER A 584 18.93 22.67 4.66
N ILE A 585 19.12 23.56 3.71
CA ILE A 585 20.39 23.93 3.11
C ILE A 585 20.92 25.23 3.72
N SER A 586 22.20 25.31 4.04
CA SER A 586 22.83 26.49 4.63
C SER A 586 23.73 27.22 3.66
N HIS A 587 24.61 26.51 2.97
CA HIS A 587 25.52 27.07 1.97
C HIS A 587 26.07 26.00 1.04
N VAL A 588 26.65 26.43 -0.07
CA VAL A 588 27.29 25.60 -1.08
C VAL A 588 28.74 26.01 -1.24
N GLU A 589 29.65 25.02 -1.25
CA GLU A 589 31.09 25.23 -1.33
C GLU A 589 31.68 24.32 -2.41
N LYS A 590 32.58 24.90 -3.26
CA LYS A 590 33.30 24.11 -4.26
C LYS A 590 34.40 23.27 -3.60
N GLY A 591 34.52 22.00 -3.99
CA GLY A 591 35.49 21.11 -3.39
C GLY A 591 35.77 19.85 -4.20
N VAL A 592 36.57 18.98 -3.60
CA VAL A 592 36.94 17.68 -4.16
C VAL A 592 36.56 16.59 -3.15
N TYR A 593 35.76 15.62 -3.57
CA TYR A 593 35.38 14.51 -2.75
C TYR A 593 36.21 13.27 -3.15
N VAL A 594 36.75 12.59 -2.17
CA VAL A 594 37.44 11.31 -2.34
C VAL A 594 36.53 10.24 -1.73
N PRO A 595 35.94 9.34 -2.53
CA PRO A 595 35.15 8.25 -2.02
C PRO A 595 35.94 7.39 -1.04
N PRO A 596 35.34 6.84 0.03
CA PRO A 596 36.00 5.91 0.92
C PRO A 596 36.41 4.63 0.13
N VAL A 597 37.56 4.05 0.50
CA VAL A 597 38.00 2.78 -0.07
C VAL A 597 37.09 1.68 0.44
N ASP A 598 36.46 0.95 -0.43
CA ASP A 598 35.63 -0.20 -0.06
C ASP A 598 36.51 -1.36 0.39
N GLU A 599 36.70 -1.51 1.70
CA GLU A 599 37.50 -2.58 2.29
C GLU A 599 36.90 -3.98 2.07
N THR A 600 35.59 -4.07 1.73
CA THR A 600 34.90 -5.35 1.49
C THR A 600 35.25 -5.97 0.14
N ALA A 601 35.71 -5.18 -0.83
CA ALA A 601 36.21 -5.70 -2.11
C ALA A 601 37.54 -6.46 -2.00
N GLN A 602 38.30 -6.31 -0.89
CA GLN A 602 39.57 -6.96 -0.68
C GLN A 602 39.46 -8.38 -0.12
N THR A 603 38.34 -8.77 0.46
CA THR A 603 38.16 -10.12 1.06
C THR A 603 37.66 -11.20 0.08
N ALA A 604 37.10 -10.79 -1.07
CA ALA A 604 36.61 -11.74 -2.08
C ALA A 604 37.69 -12.41 -2.94
N SER A 605 38.96 -12.06 -2.81
CA SER A 605 40.10 -12.65 -3.60
C SER A 605 40.94 -13.69 -2.87
N GLY A 606 40.54 -14.14 -1.67
CA GLY A 606 41.34 -14.94 -0.76
C GLY A 606 41.24 -16.48 -0.85
N ASP A 607 40.25 -17.07 -1.50
CA ASP A 607 40.05 -18.51 -1.57
C ASP A 607 39.73 -19.04 -2.98
N ALA A 608 40.75 -19.02 -3.86
CA ALA A 608 40.73 -19.86 -5.06
C ALA A 608 42.08 -20.60 -5.16
N ALA A 609 42.01 -21.91 -4.97
CA ALA A 609 43.11 -22.85 -5.00
C ALA A 609 43.92 -22.79 -6.32
N ALA A 610 45.20 -22.95 -6.16
CA ALA A 610 46.26 -23.09 -7.14
C ALA A 610 45.89 -23.75 -8.47
N GLY A 611 45.99 -22.96 -9.56
CA GLY A 611 46.03 -23.42 -10.93
C GLY A 611 46.65 -22.31 -11.76
N GLU A 612 47.92 -22.55 -12.20
CA GLU A 612 48.70 -21.64 -13.03
C GLU A 612 47.99 -21.28 -14.32
N THR A 613 47.66 -20.01 -14.48
CA THR A 613 47.65 -19.32 -15.77
C THR A 613 47.73 -17.80 -15.51
N ASP A 614 48.63 -17.11 -16.23
CA ASP A 614 48.83 -15.67 -16.19
C ASP A 614 47.52 -14.89 -16.28
N THR A 615 47.10 -14.34 -15.16
CA THR A 615 46.08 -13.29 -15.11
C THR A 615 46.70 -12.12 -14.35
N GLU A 616 46.75 -10.96 -15.04
CA GLU A 616 47.07 -9.67 -14.42
C GLU A 616 46.19 -9.54 -13.16
N THR A 617 46.78 -9.42 -12.00
CA THR A 617 46.14 -9.04 -10.76
C THR A 617 45.50 -7.69 -11.00
N ALA A 618 44.19 -7.65 -11.04
CA ALA A 618 43.46 -6.40 -10.98
C ALA A 618 43.78 -5.74 -9.62
N VAL A 619 44.70 -4.80 -9.63
CA VAL A 619 44.95 -3.90 -8.50
C VAL A 619 43.64 -3.09 -8.36
N ALA A 620 43.04 -3.15 -7.17
CA ALA A 620 41.88 -2.25 -6.88
C ALA A 620 42.34 -0.83 -7.22
N GLU A 621 41.70 -0.18 -8.17
CA GLU A 621 42.01 1.20 -8.53
C GLU A 621 41.71 2.06 -7.29
N GLU A 622 42.69 2.87 -6.86
CA GLU A 622 42.47 3.86 -5.84
C GLU A 622 41.28 4.77 -6.26
N PRO A 623 40.32 5.04 -5.36
CA PRO A 623 39.17 5.86 -5.70
C PRO A 623 39.63 7.21 -6.22
N GLN A 624 39.16 7.54 -7.44
CA GLN A 624 39.54 8.80 -8.09
C GLN A 624 38.83 9.97 -7.44
N PRO A 625 39.54 11.08 -7.13
CA PRO A 625 38.92 12.28 -6.61
C PRO A 625 37.89 12.86 -7.59
N LEU A 626 36.70 13.21 -7.08
CA LEU A 626 35.62 13.83 -7.83
C LEU A 626 35.59 15.34 -7.57
N ASN A 627 35.65 16.15 -8.63
CA ASN A 627 35.41 17.57 -8.54
C ASN A 627 33.90 17.85 -8.43
N GLY A 628 33.53 18.87 -7.66
CA GLY A 628 32.12 19.21 -7.52
C GLY A 628 31.87 20.23 -6.42
N TYR A 629 30.71 20.12 -5.79
CA TYR A 629 30.24 21.04 -4.77
C TYR A 629 29.76 20.30 -3.53
N TYR A 630 30.22 20.73 -2.37
CA TYR A 630 29.63 20.35 -1.09
C TYR A 630 28.41 21.24 -0.82
N ILE A 631 27.30 20.61 -0.53
CA ILE A 631 26.06 21.24 -0.09
C ILE A 631 25.93 20.97 1.40
N HIS A 632 26.05 22.07 2.18
CA HIS A 632 25.97 22.01 3.62
C HIS A 632 24.58 22.39 4.12
N GLY A 633 24.12 21.71 5.18
CA GLY A 633 22.79 21.91 5.69
C GLY A 633 22.52 21.14 6.98
N SER A 634 21.29 20.70 7.17
CA SER A 634 20.90 19.87 8.32
C SER A 634 19.85 18.85 7.95
N ASN A 635 19.89 17.73 8.64
CA ASN A 635 18.94 16.61 8.55
C ASN A 635 18.91 15.92 7.17
N PHE A 636 20.06 15.90 6.47
CA PHE A 636 20.22 15.11 5.25
C PHE A 636 20.29 13.61 5.58
N ASN A 637 19.81 12.78 4.66
CA ASN A 637 19.98 11.34 4.65
C ASN A 637 20.22 10.81 3.23
N GLU A 638 20.24 9.50 3.03
CA GLU A 638 20.54 8.85 1.76
C GLU A 638 19.48 9.12 0.68
N CYS A 639 18.28 9.53 1.08
CA CYS A 639 17.18 9.92 0.19
C CYS A 639 17.17 11.42 -0.15
N THR A 640 18.14 12.21 0.36
CA THR A 640 18.25 13.65 0.08
C THR A 640 19.07 13.89 -1.19
N PHE A 641 18.45 14.48 -2.19
CA PHE A 641 19.07 14.80 -3.47
C PHE A 641 19.07 16.29 -3.74
N VAL A 642 20.07 16.75 -4.49
CA VAL A 642 20.07 18.09 -5.08
C VAL A 642 19.00 18.13 -6.16
N TRP A 643 18.20 19.21 -6.16
CA TRP A 643 17.11 19.43 -7.09
C TRP A 643 17.36 20.68 -7.92
N MET A 644 17.36 20.55 -9.23
CA MET A 644 17.56 21.64 -10.17
C MET A 644 16.79 21.39 -11.46
N ASP A 645 16.33 22.44 -12.12
CA ASP A 645 15.63 22.36 -13.41
C ASP A 645 14.45 21.39 -13.41
N ASP A 646 13.68 21.39 -12.31
CA ASP A 646 12.52 20.52 -12.07
C ASP A 646 12.85 19.01 -12.04
N ALA A 647 14.09 18.62 -11.72
CA ALA A 647 14.52 17.24 -11.57
C ALA A 647 15.52 17.07 -10.42
N PHE A 648 15.52 15.89 -9.80
CA PHE A 648 16.60 15.52 -8.87
C PHE A 648 17.84 15.04 -9.62
N LEU A 649 19.01 15.31 -9.05
CA LEU A 649 20.29 14.91 -9.61
C LEU A 649 20.75 13.61 -8.93
N SER A 650 20.57 12.50 -9.65
CA SER A 650 20.86 11.15 -9.14
C SER A 650 22.32 10.90 -8.78
N GLU A 651 23.24 11.72 -9.27
CA GLU A 651 24.66 11.72 -8.93
C GLU A 651 24.97 12.34 -7.58
N THR A 652 23.99 12.90 -6.86
CA THR A 652 24.16 13.43 -5.51
C THR A 652 24.66 12.34 -4.56
N ILE A 653 25.74 12.61 -3.84
CA ILE A 653 26.36 11.69 -2.88
C ILE A 653 26.01 12.16 -1.46
N TYR A 654 25.38 11.31 -0.67
CA TYR A 654 25.21 11.54 0.76
C TYR A 654 26.55 11.33 1.49
N VAL A 655 27.04 12.36 2.17
CA VAL A 655 28.27 12.28 2.96
C VAL A 655 27.97 12.09 4.45
N ASN A 656 27.05 12.88 4.99
CA ASN A 656 26.55 12.78 6.37
C ASN A 656 25.33 13.69 6.56
N ARG A 657 24.72 13.67 7.75
CA ARG A 657 23.50 14.46 8.09
C ARG A 657 23.59 15.97 7.85
N SER A 658 24.76 16.50 7.62
CA SER A 658 24.97 17.93 7.37
C SER A 658 25.62 18.24 6.03
N THR A 659 25.92 17.23 5.21
CA THR A 659 26.71 17.41 4.00
C THR A 659 26.30 16.44 2.90
N LEU A 660 25.96 16.98 1.73
CA LEU A 660 25.88 16.24 0.46
C LEU A 660 27.05 16.67 -0.43
N PHE A 661 27.40 15.85 -1.40
CA PHE A 661 28.35 16.20 -2.44
C PHE A 661 27.71 15.96 -3.82
N LEU A 662 27.80 16.95 -4.70
CA LEU A 662 27.36 16.84 -6.08
C LEU A 662 28.58 16.82 -7.00
N PRO A 663 28.94 15.68 -7.62
CA PRO A 663 29.97 15.63 -8.67
C PRO A 663 29.54 16.48 -9.84
N ARG A 664 30.35 17.47 -10.21
CA ARG A 664 30.04 18.38 -11.33
C ARG A 664 31.29 19.08 -11.83
N ASP A 665 31.51 19.01 -13.15
CA ASP A 665 32.61 19.71 -13.79
C ASP A 665 32.26 21.19 -14.12
N ASP A 666 30.96 21.43 -14.44
CA ASP A 666 30.47 22.77 -14.74
C ASP A 666 30.26 23.59 -13.46
N ALA A 667 30.72 24.83 -13.47
CA ALA A 667 30.52 25.73 -12.34
C ALA A 667 29.07 26.19 -12.24
N PHE A 668 28.59 26.31 -10.99
CA PHE A 668 27.34 27.03 -10.73
C PHE A 668 27.47 28.51 -11.05
N GLU A 669 26.43 29.08 -11.64
CA GLU A 669 26.39 30.55 -11.90
C GLU A 669 25.93 31.30 -10.66
N ALA A 670 26.53 32.45 -10.40
CA ALA A 670 26.08 33.35 -9.31
C ALA A 670 24.62 33.76 -9.58
N GLY A 671 23.75 33.56 -8.58
CA GLY A 671 22.33 33.82 -8.69
C GLY A 671 21.51 32.58 -9.08
N GLN A 672 22.12 31.42 -9.32
CA GLN A 672 21.44 30.17 -9.58
C GLN A 672 20.77 29.64 -8.31
N GLU A 673 19.54 29.16 -8.43
CA GLU A 673 18.82 28.48 -7.34
C GLU A 673 19.26 27.03 -7.27
N ILE A 674 19.62 26.57 -6.06
CA ILE A 674 19.98 25.20 -5.73
C ILE A 674 19.01 24.75 -4.64
N SER A 675 18.26 23.73 -4.93
CA SER A 675 17.27 23.17 -4.02
C SER A 675 17.67 21.75 -3.59
N ILE A 676 17.05 21.27 -2.53
CA ILE A 676 17.13 19.88 -2.09
C ILE A 676 15.72 19.30 -1.98
N ALA A 677 15.59 18.01 -2.27
CA ALA A 677 14.35 17.28 -2.14
C ALA A 677 14.61 15.86 -1.60
N GLN A 678 13.64 15.30 -0.90
CA GLN A 678 13.62 13.88 -0.58
C GLN A 678 12.97 13.12 -1.73
N VAL A 679 13.59 12.02 -2.12
CA VAL A 679 13.14 11.19 -3.25
C VAL A 679 13.04 9.74 -2.81
N GLY A 680 11.88 9.15 -3.02
CA GLY A 680 11.62 7.73 -2.74
C GLY A 680 12.19 6.79 -3.80
N ASP A 681 12.20 5.50 -3.51
CA ASP A 681 12.72 4.44 -4.38
C ASP A 681 12.06 4.40 -5.76
N ASP A 682 10.81 4.83 -5.86
CA ASP A 682 10.07 4.92 -7.12
C ASP A 682 10.35 6.21 -7.91
N SER A 683 11.34 6.98 -7.48
CA SER A 683 11.69 8.30 -8.05
C SER A 683 10.56 9.33 -7.97
N ILE A 684 9.64 9.17 -7.03
CA ILE A 684 8.68 10.22 -6.65
C ILE A 684 9.37 11.12 -5.63
N ASP A 685 9.36 12.43 -5.88
CA ASP A 685 9.78 13.42 -4.91
C ASP A 685 8.64 13.79 -3.96
N PHE A 686 8.98 14.09 -2.71
CA PHE A 686 8.04 14.60 -1.71
C PHE A 686 7.92 16.14 -1.76
N GLY A 687 8.51 16.76 -2.76
CA GLY A 687 8.60 18.21 -2.94
C GLY A 687 9.94 18.78 -2.52
N VAL A 688 10.16 20.05 -2.88
CA VAL A 688 11.38 20.78 -2.49
C VAL A 688 11.30 21.12 -1.00
N GLU A 689 12.32 20.70 -0.25
CA GLU A 689 12.43 20.91 1.20
C GLU A 689 12.96 22.31 1.52
N ASP A 690 14.01 22.74 0.80
CA ASP A 690 14.64 24.05 0.99
C ASP A 690 15.41 24.48 -0.28
N THR A 691 15.65 25.78 -0.42
CA THR A 691 16.32 26.39 -1.59
C THR A 691 17.28 27.50 -1.15
N ILE A 692 18.44 27.53 -1.76
CA ILE A 692 19.41 28.61 -1.59
C ILE A 692 19.78 29.22 -2.94
N VAL A 693 20.11 30.52 -2.95
CA VAL A 693 20.67 31.19 -4.13
C VAL A 693 22.19 31.14 -4.03
N TYR A 694 22.83 30.53 -5.02
CA TYR A 694 24.29 30.44 -5.05
C TYR A 694 24.96 31.81 -5.26
N GLY A 695 25.88 32.20 -4.36
CA GLY A 695 26.54 33.48 -4.37
C GLY A 695 27.74 33.58 -5.32
N GLY A 696 28.15 32.46 -5.93
CA GLY A 696 29.40 32.34 -6.70
C GLY A 696 30.53 31.68 -5.91
N ASP A 697 31.55 31.16 -6.62
CA ASP A 697 32.75 30.61 -6.01
C ASP A 697 33.53 31.73 -5.26
N PRO A 698 34.14 31.46 -4.10
CA PRO A 698 35.02 32.41 -3.46
C PRO A 698 36.12 32.83 -4.44
N VAL A 699 36.30 34.11 -4.61
CA VAL A 699 37.40 34.62 -5.44
C VAL A 699 38.71 34.33 -4.71
N ASP A 700 39.64 33.62 -5.38
CA ASP A 700 40.98 33.38 -4.84
C ASP A 700 41.63 34.72 -4.49
N PRO A 701 42.04 34.98 -3.22
CA PRO A 701 42.60 36.24 -2.82
C PRO A 701 43.86 36.62 -3.60
N ASP A 702 44.55 35.65 -4.20
CA ASP A 702 45.76 35.92 -5.02
C ASP A 702 45.44 36.42 -6.45
N VAL A 703 44.15 36.44 -6.87
CA VAL A 703 43.70 36.97 -8.17
C VAL A 703 43.16 38.41 -8.04
N LEU A 704 43.11 38.98 -6.86
CA LEU A 704 42.48 40.28 -6.54
C LEU A 704 43.29 41.52 -6.94
N GLU A 705 44.44 41.39 -7.63
CA GLU A 705 45.19 42.59 -8.04
C GLU A 705 44.72 43.22 -9.38
N THR A 706 43.68 42.72 -10.07
CA THR A 706 43.29 43.32 -11.35
C THR A 706 41.80 43.61 -11.58
N ASN A 707 40.89 43.37 -10.63
CA ASN A 707 39.48 43.78 -10.85
C ASN A 707 38.81 44.25 -9.56
N VAL A 708 38.53 45.54 -9.50
CA VAL A 708 37.73 46.18 -8.45
C VAL A 708 36.26 45.77 -8.59
N GLY A 709 35.73 45.12 -7.57
CA GLY A 709 34.34 45.19 -7.18
C GLY A 709 33.39 44.11 -7.67
N THR A 710 33.25 43.09 -6.87
CA THR A 710 31.92 42.58 -6.46
C THR A 710 32.11 41.69 -5.22
N GLU A 711 31.62 42.12 -4.07
CA GLU A 711 31.51 41.28 -2.87
C GLU A 711 30.48 40.16 -3.13
N SER A 712 30.93 38.93 -2.98
CA SER A 712 30.01 37.75 -2.96
C SER A 712 29.24 37.76 -1.65
N VAL A 713 27.96 38.02 -1.72
CA VAL A 713 27.06 37.94 -0.58
C VAL A 713 26.24 36.63 -0.73
N ILE A 714 26.53 35.68 0.14
CA ILE A 714 25.65 34.52 0.34
C ILE A 714 24.44 35.01 1.13
N SER A 715 23.27 35.09 0.50
CA SER A 715 22.06 35.46 1.19
C SER A 715 21.12 34.25 1.23
N THR A 716 20.82 33.78 2.43
CA THR A 716 19.71 32.85 2.67
C THR A 716 18.43 33.64 2.55
N THR A 717 17.60 33.30 1.59
CA THR A 717 16.20 33.76 1.55
C THR A 717 15.36 32.77 2.30
N GLU A 718 14.84 33.17 3.47
CA GLU A 718 13.70 32.48 4.05
C GLU A 718 12.54 32.53 3.03
N ALA A 719 12.07 31.39 2.58
CA ALA A 719 10.90 31.30 1.73
C ALA A 719 9.66 31.71 2.55
N THR A 720 9.40 33.02 2.60
CA THR A 720 8.07 33.47 3.01
C THR A 720 7.08 33.07 1.92
N THR A 721 6.15 32.24 2.29
CA THR A 721 4.95 31.84 1.55
C THR A 721 4.05 33.04 1.24
N GLU A 722 4.50 33.91 0.35
CA GLU A 722 3.70 35.00 -0.20
C GLU A 722 4.20 35.38 -1.61
N LYS A 723 3.95 34.55 -2.59
CA LYS A 723 3.98 34.93 -4.01
C LYS A 723 3.31 33.92 -4.95
N SER A 724 2.02 33.69 -4.73
CA SER A 724 1.16 33.11 -5.78
C SER A 724 -0.18 33.81 -5.93
N THR A 725 -0.19 35.16 -5.83
CA THR A 725 -1.39 35.94 -6.14
C THR A 725 -1.04 37.27 -6.80
N GLN A 726 -0.25 37.24 -7.88
CA GLN A 726 -0.15 38.40 -8.77
C GLN A 726 0.46 38.03 -10.14
N LYS A 727 -0.29 37.24 -10.92
CA LYS A 727 -0.12 37.26 -12.39
C LYS A 727 -1.37 36.78 -13.10
N GLN A 728 -2.49 37.47 -12.86
CA GLN A 728 -3.63 37.47 -13.77
C GLN A 728 -4.44 38.78 -13.60
N LYS A 729 -3.90 39.87 -14.11
CA LYS A 729 -4.67 41.06 -14.46
C LYS A 729 -3.87 41.95 -15.42
N SER A 730 -3.93 41.63 -16.69
CA SER A 730 -3.83 42.63 -17.75
C SER A 730 -4.39 42.06 -19.04
N GLY A 731 -5.51 42.56 -19.48
CA GLY A 731 -5.97 42.39 -20.85
C GLY A 731 -7.40 41.87 -21.02
N ALA A 732 -8.39 42.72 -20.76
CA ALA A 732 -9.53 42.90 -21.62
C ALA A 732 -10.36 44.12 -21.15
N LYS A 733 -10.19 45.21 -21.87
CA LYS A 733 -11.07 46.37 -21.83
C LYS A 733 -12.24 46.18 -22.79
N SER A 734 -13.40 46.70 -22.33
CA SER A 734 -14.58 47.18 -23.09
C SER A 734 -15.58 46.12 -23.57
N LYS A 735 -16.81 46.15 -23.16
CA LYS A 735 -17.84 47.14 -23.41
C LYS A 735 -19.06 46.91 -22.53
N ALA A 736 -19.55 48.02 -22.02
CA ALA A 736 -20.84 48.11 -21.36
C ALA A 736 -22.00 47.95 -22.35
N SER A 737 -23.11 47.38 -21.91
CA SER A 737 -24.43 47.93 -22.19
C SER A 737 -25.46 47.39 -21.19
N GLU A 738 -26.17 48.33 -20.61
CA GLU A 738 -27.36 48.19 -19.78
C GLU A 738 -28.45 47.33 -20.40
N LYS A 739 -29.21 46.60 -19.59
CA LYS A 739 -30.64 46.82 -19.40
C LYS A 739 -31.26 45.88 -18.38
N THR A 740 -31.67 46.49 -17.31
CA THR A 740 -32.94 46.33 -16.54
C THR A 740 -33.98 45.35 -17.10
N THR A 741 -34.60 44.54 -16.27
CA THR A 741 -35.89 44.53 -15.57
C THR A 741 -36.42 43.11 -15.38
N GLU A 742 -36.84 42.90 -14.16
CA GLU A 742 -38.05 42.22 -13.67
C GLU A 742 -38.56 40.94 -14.37
N ASN A 743 -38.56 39.81 -13.71
CA ASN A 743 -39.62 39.20 -12.87
C ASN A 743 -39.05 38.00 -12.11
#